data_c37bfdafe95ba5c67c0fa75b008c19bb
#
_entry.id   c37bfdafe95ba5c67c0fa75b008c19bb
#
_cell.length_a   1.000
_cell.length_b   1.000
_cell.length_c   1.000
_cell.angle_alpha   90.00
_cell.angle_beta   90.00
_cell.angle_gamma   90.00
#
_symmetry.space_group_name_H-M   'P 1'
#
loop_
_entity.id
_entity.type
_entity.pdbx_description
1 polymer ?
#
loop_
_entity_poly.entity_id
_entity_poly.type
_entity_poly.pdbx_seq_one_letter_code
_entity_poly.pdbx_strand_id
1 'polypeptide(L)'
;MSETSALRTEPRTMLVAELGEENPLPMVGPPLETPYRITGPVPAEIIEGSRYGNPANLYPYQEQADYGREMHKRQLRTVVLENEHVRAVFLPELGGRLWELFDKNSGKHLLHTGGAIQFANLALRNAWFAGGIEWNIGTRGHSPTTCAPLHAAVVRTSDGYEVLRMWEFDRLREVVFQIDAWLPADSRVLFVGIRIRNPNPIAVPMYWWSNAAVPQDGSVRVVAPADFAFASDYSDGIARVMPTDVDGVDCTWPTRNQRARDFFFDLTPHARPWILSADRDGDGLAMLSNDRLRGRKLFVWGEGAGGHRWQDWLTPGGERYAEIQAGLAQTQFQHQEMPAGAQWTWVEAYGNARVDPALAHSTSRSSAVAHCGSRIDELLSVSDLDAAGRRAASWADAPPALMLNSGTGWGALESLRRRRGAMAWIDETGTPFGENTLTAEQRPWHDLLNGQFGAASTFVKGNDWEALLEAHNVTPAVIRHLAVMAHARGDLRVARSRYLELLALTPGQPTLAAAGHRGLALIALVQGRVPDALERYSQACALDLDNVALLIEAATTLLRHDAATEALRLIGIAGQPAARAGRVRFLEAQALARSGQPHRAADILRGGLEVPDLREGEDSLAALWTQVCPGTEIPGHYRFTMT
;
A
#
# COMPACT_ATOMS: atom_id res chain seq x y z
N MET A 1 -24.46 12.54 34.51
CA MET A 1 -23.81 13.36 33.50
C MET A 1 -23.40 12.40 32.40
N SER A 2 -23.99 12.49 31.21
CA SER A 2 -23.59 11.65 30.06
C SER A 2 -22.12 11.95 29.78
N GLU A 3 -21.22 10.98 29.97
CA GLU A 3 -19.84 11.12 29.56
C GLU A 3 -19.85 11.26 28.04
N THR A 4 -19.41 12.40 27.56
CA THR A 4 -19.32 12.71 26.12
C THR A 4 -18.14 11.92 25.53
N SER A 5 -18.31 11.39 24.33
CA SER A 5 -17.18 10.92 23.51
C SER A 5 -16.14 12.04 23.42
N ALA A 6 -14.87 11.72 23.63
CA ALA A 6 -13.77 12.68 23.56
C ALA A 6 -12.91 12.42 22.31
N LEU A 7 -12.69 13.48 21.52
CA LEU A 7 -11.67 13.52 20.47
C LEU A 7 -10.53 14.41 20.96
N ARG A 8 -9.30 13.86 20.98
CA ARG A 8 -8.11 14.59 21.41
C ARG A 8 -6.85 14.14 20.68
N THR A 9 -5.84 14.98 20.67
CA THR A 9 -4.49 14.60 20.23
C THR A 9 -3.65 14.16 21.43
N GLU A 10 -2.91 13.08 21.25
CA GLU A 10 -1.93 12.60 22.22
C GLU A 10 -0.58 12.37 21.52
N PRO A 11 0.53 12.88 22.06
CA PRO A 11 1.86 12.48 21.58
C PRO A 11 2.17 11.08 22.11
N ARG A 12 2.56 10.16 21.23
CA ARG A 12 2.93 8.81 21.59
C ARG A 12 4.35 8.49 21.18
N THR A 13 5.20 8.08 22.11
CA THR A 13 6.54 7.61 21.80
C THR A 13 6.48 6.16 21.36
N MET A 14 6.95 5.88 20.14
CA MET A 14 7.00 4.55 19.53
C MET A 14 8.40 4.27 19.01
N LEU A 15 8.75 3.00 18.88
CA LEU A 15 9.92 2.55 18.13
C LEU A 15 9.54 2.56 16.64
N VAL A 16 10.28 3.32 15.83
CA VAL A 16 10.00 3.49 14.41
C VAL A 16 11.31 3.41 13.63
N ALA A 17 11.35 2.64 12.56
CA ALA A 17 12.45 2.66 11.61
C ALA A 17 12.42 3.98 10.80
N GLU A 18 13.58 4.44 10.33
CA GLU A 18 13.63 5.55 9.38
C GLU A 18 13.03 5.11 8.04
N LEU A 19 12.15 5.93 7.46
CA LEU A 19 11.57 5.67 6.14
C LEU A 19 12.57 5.98 5.01
N GLY A 20 13.51 6.88 5.28
CA GLY A 20 14.49 7.36 4.29
C GLY A 20 13.88 8.29 3.26
N GLU A 21 14.68 8.63 2.25
CA GLU A 21 14.27 9.50 1.15
C GLU A 21 13.54 8.73 0.05
N GLU A 22 12.75 9.44 -0.75
CA GLU A 22 12.14 8.86 -1.95
C GLU A 22 13.21 8.58 -3.01
N ASN A 23 13.07 7.44 -3.69
CA ASN A 23 13.91 7.08 -4.82
C ASN A 23 13.83 8.16 -5.92
N PRO A 24 14.95 8.73 -6.39
CA PRO A 24 14.94 9.82 -7.37
C PRO A 24 14.49 9.39 -8.79
N LEU A 25 14.33 8.09 -9.04
CA LEU A 25 13.95 7.57 -10.34
C LEU A 25 12.43 7.60 -10.54
N PRO A 26 11.92 8.03 -11.71
CA PRO A 26 10.49 7.96 -12.02
C PRO A 26 10.05 6.51 -12.24
N MET A 27 8.89 6.14 -11.70
CA MET A 27 8.27 4.81 -11.84
C MET A 27 7.55 4.68 -13.20
N VAL A 28 8.29 4.65 -14.30
CA VAL A 28 7.74 4.57 -15.68
C VAL A 28 7.67 3.13 -16.22
N GLY A 29 8.23 2.17 -15.51
CA GLY A 29 8.11 0.74 -15.81
C GLY A 29 6.79 0.15 -15.30
N PRO A 30 6.45 -1.09 -15.73
CA PRO A 30 5.26 -1.76 -15.23
C PRO A 30 5.36 -1.99 -13.71
N PRO A 31 4.21 -2.00 -13.00
CA PRO A 31 4.20 -2.38 -11.60
C PRO A 31 4.77 -3.79 -11.43
N LEU A 32 5.48 -4.00 -10.32
CA LEU A 32 6.12 -5.30 -10.05
C LEU A 32 5.11 -6.41 -9.68
N GLU A 33 3.86 -6.08 -9.45
CA GLU A 33 2.84 -7.07 -9.12
C GLU A 33 2.50 -7.96 -10.30
N THR A 34 2.76 -9.25 -10.13
CA THR A 34 2.38 -10.26 -11.12
C THR A 34 0.86 -10.41 -11.12
N PRO A 35 0.20 -10.37 -12.28
CA PRO A 35 -1.22 -10.70 -12.35
C PRO A 35 -1.44 -12.14 -11.85
N TYR A 36 -2.45 -12.33 -10.99
CA TYR A 36 -2.81 -13.67 -10.56
C TYR A 36 -3.26 -14.51 -11.76
N ARG A 37 -2.82 -15.75 -11.76
CA ARG A 37 -3.26 -16.72 -12.76
C ARG A 37 -4.60 -17.33 -12.33
N ILE A 38 -5.63 -17.18 -13.16
CA ILE A 38 -6.93 -17.80 -12.91
C ILE A 38 -6.86 -19.26 -13.38
N THR A 39 -6.92 -20.19 -12.44
CA THR A 39 -6.71 -21.63 -12.69
C THR A 39 -8.00 -22.45 -12.58
N GLY A 40 -9.02 -21.92 -11.92
CA GLY A 40 -10.31 -22.61 -11.71
C GLY A 40 -11.48 -21.85 -12.29
N PRO A 41 -12.68 -22.42 -12.20
CA PRO A 41 -13.91 -21.74 -12.60
C PRO A 41 -14.21 -20.61 -11.62
N VAL A 42 -14.10 -19.37 -12.10
CA VAL A 42 -14.50 -18.15 -11.39
C VAL A 42 -15.53 -17.40 -12.23
N PRO A 43 -16.44 -16.60 -11.62
CA PRO A 43 -17.40 -15.78 -12.34
C PRO A 43 -16.73 -14.87 -13.39
N ALA A 44 -17.43 -14.66 -14.52
CA ALA A 44 -16.91 -13.83 -15.62
C ALA A 44 -16.59 -12.40 -15.15
N GLU A 45 -17.37 -11.86 -14.22
CA GLU A 45 -17.18 -10.53 -13.64
C GLU A 45 -15.83 -10.38 -12.91
N ILE A 46 -15.33 -11.45 -12.27
CA ILE A 46 -14.00 -11.46 -11.65
C ILE A 46 -12.92 -11.42 -12.75
N ILE A 47 -13.10 -12.19 -13.83
CA ILE A 47 -12.16 -12.23 -14.95
C ILE A 47 -12.09 -10.88 -15.66
N GLU A 48 -13.25 -10.29 -15.96
CA GLU A 48 -13.35 -8.99 -16.63
C GLU A 48 -12.79 -7.87 -15.74
N GLY A 49 -13.21 -7.82 -14.46
CA GLY A 49 -12.75 -6.85 -13.49
C GLY A 49 -11.24 -6.93 -13.21
N SER A 50 -10.64 -8.12 -13.33
CA SER A 50 -9.19 -8.30 -13.17
C SER A 50 -8.36 -7.72 -14.32
N ARG A 51 -8.97 -7.52 -15.47
CA ARG A 51 -8.33 -6.91 -16.65
C ARG A 51 -8.53 -5.40 -16.72
N TYR A 52 -9.62 -4.92 -16.13
CA TYR A 52 -9.97 -3.51 -16.13
C TYR A 52 -9.12 -2.73 -15.13
N GLY A 53 -8.64 -1.55 -15.53
CA GLY A 53 -8.10 -0.54 -14.63
C GLY A 53 -6.68 -0.78 -14.11
N ASN A 54 -6.00 -1.85 -14.51
CA ASN A 54 -4.61 -2.04 -14.14
C ASN A 54 -3.75 -0.91 -14.74
N PRO A 55 -2.97 -0.17 -13.93
CA PRO A 55 -2.13 0.90 -14.44
C PRO A 55 -0.92 0.32 -15.18
N ALA A 56 -0.49 0.99 -16.24
CA ALA A 56 0.72 0.61 -16.97
C ALA A 56 2.00 0.87 -16.15
N ASN A 57 1.94 1.83 -15.23
CA ASN A 57 3.00 2.19 -14.30
C ASN A 57 2.41 2.98 -13.13
N LEU A 58 3.24 3.29 -12.13
CA LEU A 58 2.82 4.06 -10.95
C LEU A 58 3.20 5.55 -11.01
N TYR A 59 3.65 6.02 -12.17
CA TYR A 59 3.90 7.45 -12.37
C TYR A 59 2.66 8.28 -12.03
N PRO A 60 2.76 9.38 -11.29
CA PRO A 60 3.94 10.17 -10.95
C PRO A 60 4.53 9.88 -9.56
N TYR A 61 4.21 8.75 -8.94
CA TYR A 61 4.84 8.36 -7.67
C TYR A 61 6.31 7.96 -7.86
N GLN A 62 7.06 8.01 -6.75
CA GLN A 62 8.43 7.51 -6.61
C GLN A 62 8.45 6.42 -5.56
N GLU A 63 9.39 5.49 -5.64
CA GLU A 63 9.54 4.44 -4.63
C GLU A 63 10.02 5.01 -3.29
N GLN A 64 9.73 4.29 -2.22
CA GLN A 64 10.20 4.51 -0.86
C GLN A 64 10.99 3.27 -0.42
N ALA A 65 12.23 3.15 -0.85
CA ALA A 65 13.07 1.96 -0.66
C ALA A 65 14.30 2.21 0.22
N ASP A 66 14.47 3.42 0.77
CA ASP A 66 15.66 3.84 1.53
C ASP A 66 15.52 3.58 3.05
N TYR A 67 14.56 2.79 3.46
CA TYR A 67 14.36 2.47 4.87
C TYR A 67 15.35 1.41 5.37
N GLY A 68 15.75 1.60 6.64
CA GLY A 68 16.60 0.64 7.36
C GLY A 68 15.81 -0.28 8.30
N ARG A 69 16.57 -1.05 9.09
CA ARG A 69 16.04 -1.93 10.14
C ARG A 69 16.33 -1.41 11.55
N GLU A 70 17.12 -0.33 11.66
CA GLU A 70 17.44 0.28 12.94
C GLU A 70 16.24 1.06 13.47
N MET A 71 15.86 0.79 14.73
CA MET A 71 14.70 1.37 15.37
C MET A 71 15.09 2.51 16.29
N HIS A 72 14.39 3.64 16.13
CA HIS A 72 14.57 4.81 16.98
C HIS A 72 13.29 5.16 17.73
N LYS A 73 13.43 5.73 18.94
CA LYS A 73 12.28 6.31 19.64
C LYS A 73 11.86 7.60 18.93
N ARG A 74 10.66 7.57 18.35
CA ARG A 74 10.05 8.73 17.68
C ARG A 74 8.75 9.09 18.38
N GLN A 75 8.53 10.38 18.59
CA GLN A 75 7.25 10.89 19.07
C GLN A 75 6.33 11.12 17.87
N LEU A 76 5.26 10.32 17.77
CA LEU A 76 4.23 10.46 16.76
C LEU A 76 3.04 11.21 17.35
N ARG A 77 2.42 12.07 16.54
CA ARG A 77 1.14 12.67 16.86
C ARG A 77 0.04 11.65 16.61
N THR A 78 -0.70 11.28 17.63
CA THR A 78 -1.87 10.41 17.49
C THR A 78 -3.15 11.21 17.73
N VAL A 79 -4.24 10.73 17.14
CA VAL A 79 -5.60 11.22 17.43
C VAL A 79 -6.39 10.09 18.08
N VAL A 80 -7.02 10.39 19.21
CA VAL A 80 -7.76 9.43 20.01
C VAL A 80 -9.23 9.80 20.00
N LEU A 81 -10.07 8.83 19.64
CA LEU A 81 -11.52 8.84 19.87
C LEU A 81 -11.82 7.87 21.01
N GLU A 82 -12.50 8.32 22.05
CA GLU A 82 -12.70 7.52 23.23
C GLU A 82 -14.06 7.80 23.89
N ASN A 83 -14.76 6.74 24.32
CA ASN A 83 -15.93 6.77 25.17
C ASN A 83 -15.78 5.75 26.33
N GLU A 84 -16.86 5.43 27.06
CA GLU A 84 -16.80 4.45 28.14
C GLU A 84 -16.53 3.01 27.68
N HIS A 85 -16.79 2.68 26.39
CA HIS A 85 -16.72 1.33 25.84
C HIS A 85 -15.49 1.09 24.96
N VAL A 86 -15.09 2.09 24.18
CA VAL A 86 -14.10 1.94 23.12
C VAL A 86 -13.05 3.05 23.19
N ARG A 87 -11.80 2.69 22.95
CA ARG A 87 -10.70 3.62 22.64
C ARG A 87 -10.11 3.29 21.29
N ALA A 88 -10.12 4.24 20.38
CA ALA A 88 -9.55 4.15 19.04
C ALA A 88 -8.40 5.16 18.86
N VAL A 89 -7.26 4.73 18.32
CA VAL A 89 -6.07 5.56 18.12
C VAL A 89 -5.69 5.58 16.65
N PHE A 90 -5.53 6.78 16.09
CA PHE A 90 -5.17 6.98 14.68
C PHE A 90 -3.78 7.59 14.54
N LEU A 91 -3.09 7.26 13.43
CA LEU A 91 -1.78 7.80 13.02
C LEU A 91 -1.92 8.66 11.75
N PRO A 92 -2.29 9.94 11.85
CA PRO A 92 -2.43 10.80 10.68
C PRO A 92 -1.14 10.98 9.87
N GLU A 93 0.02 10.89 10.51
CA GLU A 93 1.34 11.01 9.87
C GLU A 93 1.72 9.79 9.03
N LEU A 94 1.03 8.64 9.21
CA LEU A 94 1.33 7.36 8.57
C LEU A 94 0.05 6.74 7.98
N GLY A 95 -0.39 7.25 6.85
CA GLY A 95 -1.53 6.75 6.09
C GLY A 95 -2.89 6.93 6.77
N GLY A 96 -2.98 7.72 7.85
CA GLY A 96 -4.21 7.85 8.63
C GLY A 96 -4.64 6.54 9.30
N ARG A 97 -3.70 5.62 9.52
CA ARG A 97 -3.96 4.25 10.00
C ARG A 97 -4.72 4.26 11.32
N LEU A 98 -5.83 3.50 11.43
CA LEU A 98 -6.41 3.17 12.72
C LEU A 98 -5.49 2.15 13.41
N TRP A 99 -4.63 2.66 14.31
CA TRP A 99 -3.56 1.88 14.91
C TRP A 99 -4.03 0.96 16.02
N GLU A 100 -4.89 1.47 16.91
CA GLU A 100 -5.45 0.68 18.00
C GLU A 100 -6.97 0.80 18.04
N LEU A 101 -7.61 -0.30 18.36
CA LEU A 101 -9.01 -0.36 18.75
C LEU A 101 -9.09 -1.24 19.99
N PHE A 102 -9.37 -0.62 21.15
CA PHE A 102 -9.43 -1.28 22.45
C PHE A 102 -10.87 -1.33 22.94
N ASP A 103 -11.37 -2.54 23.19
CA ASP A 103 -12.66 -2.75 23.84
C ASP A 103 -12.48 -2.76 25.36
N LYS A 104 -12.96 -1.73 26.01
CA LYS A 104 -12.85 -1.56 27.46
C LYS A 104 -13.68 -2.58 28.26
N ASN A 105 -14.72 -3.14 27.64
CA ASN A 105 -15.60 -4.09 28.31
C ASN A 105 -14.97 -5.47 28.45
N SER A 106 -14.18 -5.91 27.46
CA SER A 106 -13.41 -7.16 27.51
C SER A 106 -11.99 -6.94 28.02
N GLY A 107 -11.48 -5.70 27.98
CA GLY A 107 -10.09 -5.37 28.30
C GLY A 107 -9.11 -5.82 27.22
N LYS A 108 -9.56 -5.98 25.96
CA LYS A 108 -8.76 -6.52 24.85
C LYS A 108 -8.54 -5.52 23.72
N HIS A 109 -7.36 -5.60 23.10
CA HIS A 109 -7.10 -4.99 21.80
C HIS A 109 -7.73 -5.85 20.72
N LEU A 110 -8.56 -5.24 19.87
CA LEU A 110 -9.24 -5.91 18.76
C LEU A 110 -8.37 -5.96 17.50
N LEU A 111 -7.34 -5.12 17.43
CA LEU A 111 -6.37 -5.05 16.36
C LEU A 111 -5.01 -5.54 16.84
N HIS A 112 -4.28 -6.21 15.95
CA HIS A 112 -2.87 -6.47 16.15
C HIS A 112 -2.07 -5.21 15.84
N THR A 113 -1.14 -4.87 16.74
CA THR A 113 -0.13 -3.84 16.53
C THR A 113 1.20 -4.37 17.04
N GLY A 114 2.23 -4.34 16.21
CA GLY A 114 3.58 -4.66 16.66
C GLY A 114 4.07 -3.65 17.72
N GLY A 115 5.10 -4.04 18.50
CA GLY A 115 5.76 -3.14 19.45
C GLY A 115 6.53 -2.00 18.78
N ALA A 116 6.65 -2.01 17.45
CA ALA A 116 7.41 -1.06 16.65
C ALA A 116 6.81 -0.92 15.25
N ILE A 117 7.12 0.18 14.56
CA ILE A 117 6.81 0.40 13.15
C ILE A 117 8.06 0.10 12.34
N GLN A 118 8.06 -1.04 11.65
CA GLN A 118 9.12 -1.47 10.75
C GLN A 118 8.63 -1.47 9.31
N PHE A 119 9.37 -0.82 8.42
CA PHE A 119 9.04 -0.82 7.00
C PHE A 119 9.58 -2.05 6.29
N ALA A 120 8.84 -2.50 5.26
CA ALA A 120 9.18 -3.63 4.40
C ALA A 120 8.55 -3.44 3.00
N ASN A 121 8.98 -4.24 2.00
CA ASN A 121 8.54 -4.10 0.62
C ASN A 121 7.23 -4.86 0.35
N LEU A 122 6.10 -4.29 0.72
CA LEU A 122 4.77 -4.84 0.44
C LEU A 122 3.85 -3.85 -0.28
N ALA A 123 4.14 -2.54 -0.24
CA ALA A 123 3.31 -1.55 -0.90
C ALA A 123 3.71 -1.30 -2.36
N LEU A 124 2.82 -0.66 -3.10
CA LEU A 124 3.04 -0.23 -4.50
C LEU A 124 4.29 0.65 -4.65
N ARG A 125 4.60 1.45 -3.63
CA ARG A 125 5.81 2.28 -3.56
C ARG A 125 6.93 1.65 -2.75
N ASN A 126 6.91 0.35 -2.51
CA ASN A 126 7.80 -0.43 -1.68
C ASN A 126 7.45 -0.37 -0.18
N ALA A 127 7.69 0.73 0.53
CA ALA A 127 7.50 0.81 1.97
C ALA A 127 6.06 0.57 2.44
N TRP A 128 5.91 -0.35 3.37
CA TRP A 128 4.69 -0.71 4.08
C TRP A 128 5.03 -1.12 5.51
N PHE A 129 4.08 -1.03 6.44
CA PHE A 129 4.24 -1.52 7.81
C PHE A 129 3.00 -2.25 8.29
N ALA A 130 3.20 -3.28 9.14
CA ALA A 130 2.15 -4.12 9.67
C ALA A 130 1.38 -3.47 10.81
N GLY A 131 0.16 -3.93 11.04
CA GLY A 131 -0.67 -3.58 12.20
C GLY A 131 -1.77 -2.55 11.92
N GLY A 132 -2.80 -2.57 12.77
CA GLY A 132 -3.94 -1.66 12.69
C GLY A 132 -4.87 -1.92 11.51
N ILE A 133 -5.64 -0.89 11.10
CA ILE A 133 -6.45 -0.90 9.88
C ILE A 133 -5.85 0.09 8.88
N GLU A 134 -5.55 -0.40 7.69
CA GLU A 134 -5.02 0.33 6.55
C GLU A 134 -6.11 0.65 5.54
N TRP A 135 -5.97 1.77 4.83
CA TRP A 135 -6.87 2.26 3.81
C TRP A 135 -6.21 2.20 2.43
N ASN A 136 -6.64 1.26 1.59
CA ASN A 136 -6.03 1.02 0.28
C ASN A 136 -6.90 1.57 -0.84
N ILE A 137 -6.40 2.59 -1.54
CA ILE A 137 -7.07 3.25 -2.66
C ILE A 137 -6.20 3.23 -3.92
N GLY A 138 -6.82 3.41 -5.07
CA GLY A 138 -6.18 3.68 -6.35
C GLY A 138 -6.03 2.46 -7.24
N THR A 139 -5.34 1.44 -6.81
CA THR A 139 -5.18 0.18 -7.56
C THR A 139 -4.86 -0.98 -6.61
N ARG A 140 -4.88 -2.19 -7.14
CA ARG A 140 -4.54 -3.41 -6.40
C ARG A 140 -3.19 -3.29 -5.71
N GLY A 141 -3.11 -3.76 -4.48
CA GLY A 141 -1.95 -3.71 -3.60
C GLY A 141 -2.12 -2.65 -2.50
N HIS A 142 -1.09 -2.54 -1.66
CA HIS A 142 -1.09 -1.56 -0.58
C HIS A 142 -0.86 -0.14 -1.14
N SER A 143 -1.68 0.81 -0.68
CA SER A 143 -1.79 2.16 -1.23
C SER A 143 -0.45 2.90 -1.30
N PRO A 144 -0.23 3.71 -2.35
CA PRO A 144 0.89 4.64 -2.39
C PRO A 144 0.93 5.65 -1.23
N THR A 145 -0.19 5.84 -0.53
CA THR A 145 -0.31 6.77 0.61
C THR A 145 -0.16 6.08 1.97
N THR A 146 0.09 4.77 2.02
CA THR A 146 0.12 3.99 3.28
C THR A 146 1.14 4.49 4.30
N CYS A 147 2.27 5.04 3.84
CA CYS A 147 3.31 5.66 4.69
C CYS A 147 3.33 7.20 4.61
N ALA A 148 2.40 7.82 3.87
CA ALA A 148 2.34 9.26 3.70
C ALA A 148 1.46 9.93 4.78
N PRO A 149 1.72 11.20 5.15
CA PRO A 149 0.81 11.94 6.01
C PRO A 149 -0.49 12.24 5.27
N LEU A 150 -1.62 12.16 5.99
CA LEU A 150 -2.92 12.65 5.55
C LEU A 150 -3.25 13.99 6.22
N HIS A 151 -4.00 14.84 5.54
CA HIS A 151 -4.67 15.95 6.21
C HIS A 151 -5.60 15.37 7.28
N ALA A 152 -5.62 15.98 8.47
CA ALA A 152 -6.51 15.57 9.54
C ALA A 152 -7.09 16.78 10.27
N ALA A 153 -8.37 16.71 10.63
CA ALA A 153 -9.06 17.78 11.33
C ALA A 153 -10.17 17.27 12.23
N VAL A 154 -10.56 18.09 13.20
CA VAL A 154 -11.82 17.96 13.92
C VAL A 154 -12.92 18.62 13.10
N VAL A 155 -13.99 17.91 12.83
CA VAL A 155 -15.25 18.46 12.32
C VAL A 155 -16.28 18.43 13.46
N ARG A 156 -16.94 19.55 13.73
CA ARG A 156 -18.04 19.62 14.68
C ARG A 156 -19.36 19.62 13.93
N THR A 157 -20.18 18.63 14.24
CA THR A 157 -21.46 18.45 13.57
C THR A 157 -22.57 19.22 14.28
N SER A 158 -23.66 19.52 13.58
CA SER A 158 -24.81 20.22 14.16
C SER A 158 -25.54 19.43 15.26
N ASP A 159 -25.40 18.10 15.24
CA ASP A 159 -25.95 17.18 16.25
C ASP A 159 -24.97 16.85 17.39
N GLY A 160 -23.84 17.60 17.47
CA GLY A 160 -22.94 17.63 18.63
C GLY A 160 -21.82 16.60 18.61
N TYR A 161 -21.58 15.88 17.49
CA TYR A 161 -20.42 14.98 17.38
C TYR A 161 -19.14 15.75 17.06
N GLU A 162 -18.04 15.26 17.59
CA GLU A 162 -16.71 15.55 17.08
C GLU A 162 -16.26 14.38 16.20
N VAL A 163 -15.97 14.68 14.92
CA VAL A 163 -15.56 13.72 13.91
C VAL A 163 -14.11 13.96 13.58
N LEU A 164 -13.29 12.92 13.61
CA LEU A 164 -11.96 12.94 13.02
C LEU A 164 -12.13 12.79 11.51
N ARG A 165 -11.86 13.84 10.76
CA ARG A 165 -11.78 13.80 9.30
C ARG A 165 -10.35 13.72 8.86
N MET A 166 -10.04 12.75 7.98
CA MET A 166 -8.77 12.64 7.28
C MET A 166 -9.04 12.62 5.77
N TRP A 167 -8.17 13.24 4.98
CA TRP A 167 -8.34 13.26 3.51
C TRP A 167 -7.01 13.43 2.80
N GLU A 168 -6.97 13.00 1.53
CA GLU A 168 -5.82 13.22 0.66
C GLU A 168 -6.24 13.11 -0.83
N PHE A 169 -5.34 13.49 -1.71
CA PHE A 169 -5.43 13.38 -3.15
C PHE A 169 -4.63 12.17 -3.65
N ASP A 170 -5.32 11.19 -4.24
CA ASP A 170 -4.65 10.08 -4.93
C ASP A 170 -4.16 10.53 -6.31
N ARG A 171 -2.85 10.56 -6.50
CA ARG A 171 -2.17 11.03 -7.71
C ARG A 171 -2.28 10.04 -8.88
N LEU A 172 -2.55 8.74 -8.60
CA LEU A 172 -2.68 7.72 -9.64
C LEU A 172 -4.00 7.86 -10.41
N ARG A 173 -5.12 8.03 -9.69
CA ARG A 173 -6.47 8.16 -10.28
C ARG A 173 -6.96 9.59 -10.33
N GLU A 174 -6.23 10.53 -9.72
CA GLU A 174 -6.60 11.96 -9.62
C GLU A 174 -7.97 12.15 -8.97
N VAL A 175 -8.17 11.44 -7.86
CA VAL A 175 -9.39 11.49 -7.04
C VAL A 175 -9.08 11.96 -5.64
N VAL A 176 -10.09 12.50 -4.96
CA VAL A 176 -9.98 12.87 -3.54
C VAL A 176 -10.73 11.85 -2.70
N PHE A 177 -10.06 11.31 -1.68
CA PHE A 177 -10.69 10.46 -0.68
C PHE A 177 -10.75 11.15 0.69
N GLN A 178 -11.77 10.82 1.44
CA GLN A 178 -12.07 11.33 2.77
C GLN A 178 -12.46 10.16 3.67
N ILE A 179 -11.95 10.17 4.89
CA ILE A 179 -12.22 9.20 5.95
C ILE A 179 -12.72 9.98 7.16
N ASP A 180 -13.96 9.79 7.54
CA ASP A 180 -14.57 10.41 8.71
C ASP A 180 -14.77 9.35 9.80
N ALA A 181 -14.04 9.44 10.90
CA ALA A 181 -14.20 8.53 12.04
C ALA A 181 -14.93 9.24 13.19
N TRP A 182 -15.93 8.58 13.77
CA TRP A 182 -16.66 9.08 14.92
C TRP A 182 -17.11 7.96 15.87
N LEU A 183 -17.28 8.32 17.12
CA LEU A 183 -17.64 7.40 18.18
C LEU A 183 -18.73 8.04 19.06
N PRO A 184 -20.03 7.64 18.92
CA PRO A 184 -21.09 8.09 19.83
C PRO A 184 -20.79 7.73 21.29
N ALA A 185 -21.31 8.51 22.24
CA ALA A 185 -21.00 8.39 23.67
C ALA A 185 -21.26 6.99 24.25
N ASP A 186 -22.35 6.35 23.84
CA ASP A 186 -22.80 5.04 24.31
C ASP A 186 -22.52 3.90 23.29
N SER A 187 -21.80 4.20 22.21
CA SER A 187 -21.52 3.21 21.16
C SER A 187 -20.44 2.21 21.56
N ARG A 188 -20.69 0.94 21.26
CA ARG A 188 -19.70 -0.14 21.35
C ARG A 188 -18.96 -0.39 20.01
N VAL A 189 -19.27 0.40 18.99
CA VAL A 189 -18.62 0.36 17.68
C VAL A 189 -18.08 1.72 17.30
N LEU A 190 -16.90 1.72 16.70
CA LEU A 190 -16.35 2.86 15.99
C LEU A 190 -16.95 2.89 14.58
N PHE A 191 -17.47 4.02 14.16
CA PHE A 191 -17.94 4.24 12.80
C PHE A 191 -16.86 4.93 11.95
N VAL A 192 -16.75 4.52 10.70
CA VAL A 192 -15.85 5.13 9.72
C VAL A 192 -16.60 5.33 8.40
N GLY A 193 -16.88 6.58 8.07
CA GLY A 193 -17.48 6.98 6.81
C GLY A 193 -16.40 7.26 5.77
N ILE A 194 -16.55 6.68 4.59
CA ILE A 194 -15.64 6.90 3.47
C ILE A 194 -16.37 7.66 2.38
N ARG A 195 -15.66 8.63 1.78
CA ARG A 195 -16.12 9.34 0.58
C ARG A 195 -15.00 9.41 -0.44
N ILE A 196 -15.26 9.00 -1.67
CA ILE A 196 -14.36 9.20 -2.81
C ILE A 196 -15.06 10.10 -3.81
N ARG A 197 -14.34 11.11 -4.35
CA ARG A 197 -14.83 12.04 -5.36
C ARG A 197 -13.93 12.01 -6.57
N ASN A 198 -14.56 11.78 -7.73
CA ASN A 198 -13.89 11.82 -9.03
C ASN A 198 -14.15 13.17 -9.71
N PRO A 199 -13.23 14.14 -9.64
CA PRO A 199 -13.41 15.44 -10.32
C PRO A 199 -13.10 15.39 -11.81
N ASN A 200 -12.69 14.24 -12.36
CA ASN A 200 -12.28 14.11 -13.73
C ASN A 200 -13.48 14.11 -14.69
N PRO A 201 -13.33 14.60 -15.92
CA PRO A 201 -14.37 14.57 -16.95
C PRO A 201 -14.56 13.17 -17.58
N ILE A 202 -13.83 12.17 -17.09
CA ILE A 202 -13.87 10.78 -17.54
C ILE A 202 -14.10 9.83 -16.36
N ALA A 203 -14.60 8.64 -16.65
CA ALA A 203 -14.63 7.57 -15.69
C ALA A 203 -13.20 7.11 -15.32
N VAL A 204 -13.00 6.71 -14.07
CA VAL A 204 -11.71 6.20 -13.57
C VAL A 204 -11.90 4.81 -12.95
N PRO A 205 -10.91 3.91 -13.11
CA PRO A 205 -10.91 2.65 -12.39
C PRO A 205 -10.74 2.92 -10.89
N MET A 206 -11.66 2.41 -10.07
CA MET A 206 -11.63 2.62 -8.64
C MET A 206 -11.42 1.31 -7.89
N TYR A 207 -10.61 1.42 -6.85
CA TYR A 207 -10.23 0.36 -5.93
C TYR A 207 -10.29 0.89 -4.50
N TRP A 208 -10.83 0.09 -3.58
CA TRP A 208 -10.75 0.35 -2.16
C TRP A 208 -10.81 -0.95 -1.38
N TRP A 209 -9.91 -1.07 -0.38
CA TRP A 209 -9.91 -2.13 0.62
C TRP A 209 -9.44 -1.58 1.97
N SER A 210 -10.18 -1.91 3.03
CA SER A 210 -9.82 -1.65 4.43
C SER A 210 -9.22 -2.95 4.99
N ASN A 211 -7.93 -2.95 5.32
CA ASN A 211 -7.19 -4.13 5.75
C ASN A 211 -6.92 -4.06 7.25
N ALA A 212 -7.51 -4.96 8.02
CA ALA A 212 -7.33 -5.03 9.47
C ALA A 212 -6.43 -6.20 9.87
N ALA A 213 -5.31 -5.90 10.54
CA ALA A 213 -4.51 -6.91 11.21
C ALA A 213 -5.19 -7.31 12.53
N VAL A 214 -5.43 -8.61 12.71
CA VAL A 214 -6.05 -9.17 13.93
C VAL A 214 -5.12 -10.15 14.62
N PRO A 215 -5.12 -10.23 15.95
CA PRO A 215 -4.32 -11.20 16.69
C PRO A 215 -4.57 -12.63 16.20
N GLN A 216 -3.52 -13.44 16.15
CA GLN A 216 -3.58 -14.84 15.75
C GLN A 216 -2.95 -15.74 16.80
N ASP A 217 -3.75 -16.67 17.30
CA ASP A 217 -3.29 -17.82 18.09
C ASP A 217 -4.12 -19.07 17.73
N GLY A 218 -3.83 -20.21 18.35
CA GLY A 218 -4.54 -21.46 18.09
C GLY A 218 -6.03 -21.46 18.46
N SER A 219 -6.52 -20.41 19.11
CA SER A 219 -7.93 -20.25 19.52
C SER A 219 -8.72 -19.32 18.60
N VAL A 220 -8.07 -18.58 17.71
CA VAL A 220 -8.74 -17.62 16.84
C VAL A 220 -9.34 -18.29 15.61
N ARG A 221 -10.64 -18.04 15.37
CA ARG A 221 -11.35 -18.42 14.15
C ARG A 221 -11.91 -17.19 13.47
N VAL A 222 -11.88 -17.19 12.12
CA VAL A 222 -12.51 -16.17 11.30
C VAL A 222 -13.82 -16.70 10.72
N VAL A 223 -14.90 -15.92 10.84
CA VAL A 223 -16.24 -16.27 10.37
C VAL A 223 -16.76 -15.17 9.44
N ALA A 224 -17.35 -15.58 8.31
CA ALA A 224 -18.03 -14.71 7.35
C ALA A 224 -19.27 -15.42 6.78
N PRO A 225 -20.32 -14.70 6.32
CA PRO A 225 -21.57 -15.30 5.86
C PRO A 225 -21.46 -15.82 4.41
N ALA A 226 -20.50 -16.72 4.15
CA ALA A 226 -20.26 -17.30 2.83
C ALA A 226 -19.89 -18.78 2.93
N ASP A 227 -20.39 -19.64 2.03
CA ASP A 227 -20.05 -21.07 1.98
C ASP A 227 -18.74 -21.32 1.26
N PHE A 228 -18.40 -20.45 0.33
CA PHE A 228 -17.25 -20.58 -0.54
C PHE A 228 -16.38 -19.32 -0.45
N ALA A 229 -15.16 -19.45 -0.91
CA ALA A 229 -14.24 -18.33 -1.15
C ALA A 229 -13.47 -18.58 -2.45
N PHE A 230 -12.99 -17.50 -3.05
CA PHE A 230 -11.96 -17.57 -4.08
C PHE A 230 -10.61 -17.51 -3.37
N ALA A 231 -9.93 -18.67 -3.34
CA ALA A 231 -8.63 -18.77 -2.70
C ALA A 231 -7.51 -18.53 -3.70
N SER A 232 -6.48 -17.85 -3.25
CA SER A 232 -5.22 -17.65 -3.98
C SER A 232 -4.05 -17.92 -3.06
N ASP A 233 -3.06 -18.60 -3.56
CA ASP A 233 -1.75 -18.68 -2.94
C ASP A 233 -0.66 -18.22 -3.91
N TYR A 234 0.59 -18.24 -3.45
CA TYR A 234 1.71 -17.74 -4.26
C TYR A 234 2.16 -18.72 -5.36
N SER A 235 1.55 -19.91 -5.46
CA SER A 235 1.95 -20.96 -6.41
C SER A 235 0.88 -21.32 -7.45
N ASP A 236 -0.38 -21.48 -7.03
CA ASP A 236 -1.40 -22.17 -7.82
C ASP A 236 -2.43 -21.26 -8.51
N GLY A 237 -2.44 -19.95 -8.21
CA GLY A 237 -3.42 -19.01 -8.76
C GLY A 237 -4.74 -19.04 -8.02
N ILE A 238 -5.86 -18.68 -8.70
CA ILE A 238 -7.16 -18.50 -8.06
C ILE A 238 -8.07 -19.68 -8.36
N ALA A 239 -8.67 -20.27 -7.30
CA ALA A 239 -9.69 -21.28 -7.39
C ALA A 239 -10.82 -21.04 -6.37
N ARG A 240 -12.04 -21.49 -6.71
CA ARG A 240 -13.18 -21.48 -5.77
C ARG A 240 -13.08 -22.68 -4.83
N VAL A 241 -13.03 -22.44 -3.53
CA VAL A 241 -12.88 -23.47 -2.49
C VAL A 241 -13.95 -23.33 -1.41
N MET A 242 -14.12 -24.35 -0.61
CA MET A 242 -14.84 -24.27 0.67
C MET A 242 -13.80 -24.01 1.78
N PRO A 243 -13.74 -22.82 2.39
CA PRO A 243 -12.66 -22.47 3.35
C PRO A 243 -12.63 -23.38 4.59
N THR A 244 -13.75 -24.00 4.94
CA THR A 244 -13.86 -24.95 6.06
C THR A 244 -13.40 -26.37 5.72
N ASP A 245 -13.07 -26.64 4.46
CA ASP A 245 -12.60 -27.94 3.99
C ASP A 245 -11.72 -27.77 2.73
N VAL A 246 -10.52 -27.27 2.93
CA VAL A 246 -9.49 -27.24 1.88
C VAL A 246 -8.55 -28.41 2.11
N ASP A 247 -8.67 -29.44 1.30
CA ASP A 247 -7.88 -30.68 1.45
C ASP A 247 -7.98 -31.31 2.86
N GLY A 248 -9.18 -31.27 3.46
CA GLY A 248 -9.44 -31.78 4.81
C GLY A 248 -9.08 -30.82 5.95
N VAL A 249 -8.71 -29.58 5.63
CA VAL A 249 -8.32 -28.57 6.62
C VAL A 249 -9.35 -27.44 6.67
N ASP A 250 -9.80 -27.08 7.87
CA ASP A 250 -10.58 -25.87 8.11
C ASP A 250 -9.66 -24.66 8.17
N CYS A 251 -9.49 -23.98 7.03
CA CYS A 251 -8.61 -22.83 6.84
C CYS A 251 -9.17 -21.53 7.45
N THR A 252 -10.40 -21.55 7.99
CA THR A 252 -10.96 -20.39 8.72
C THR A 252 -10.26 -20.18 10.08
N TRP A 253 -9.45 -21.14 10.50
CA TRP A 253 -8.51 -21.01 11.62
C TRP A 253 -7.14 -20.62 11.06
N PRO A 254 -6.67 -19.38 11.24
CA PRO A 254 -5.41 -18.91 10.66
C PRO A 254 -4.23 -19.86 10.91
N THR A 255 -4.11 -20.40 12.15
CA THR A 255 -3.02 -21.31 12.54
C THR A 255 -3.10 -22.73 11.95
N ARG A 256 -4.14 -23.06 11.19
CA ARG A 256 -4.21 -24.37 10.50
C ARG A 256 -3.68 -24.30 9.07
N ASN A 257 -3.38 -23.10 8.57
CA ASN A 257 -2.80 -22.92 7.25
C ASN A 257 -1.29 -23.07 7.31
N GLN A 258 -0.73 -23.96 6.50
CA GLN A 258 0.73 -24.16 6.42
C GLN A 258 1.41 -23.15 5.51
N ARG A 259 0.66 -22.59 4.53
CA ARG A 259 1.14 -21.65 3.52
C ARG A 259 0.39 -20.33 3.61
N ALA A 260 0.99 -19.28 3.09
CA ALA A 260 0.30 -18.01 2.92
C ALA A 260 -0.83 -18.15 1.89
N ARG A 261 -2.00 -17.60 2.23
CA ARG A 261 -3.20 -17.67 1.39
C ARG A 261 -4.13 -16.49 1.60
N ASP A 262 -4.79 -16.14 0.50
CA ASP A 262 -5.95 -15.26 0.45
C ASP A 262 -7.23 -16.10 0.34
N PHE A 263 -8.27 -15.73 1.08
CA PHE A 263 -9.63 -16.27 0.94
C PHE A 263 -10.61 -15.11 0.77
N PHE A 264 -11.04 -14.86 -0.46
CA PHE A 264 -12.08 -13.87 -0.77
C PHE A 264 -13.43 -14.54 -0.65
N PHE A 265 -14.14 -14.28 0.43
CA PHE A 265 -15.42 -14.92 0.74
C PHE A 265 -16.49 -14.57 -0.31
N ASP A 266 -17.13 -15.60 -0.86
CA ASP A 266 -18.15 -15.50 -1.90
C ASP A 266 -19.53 -15.21 -1.27
N LEU A 267 -19.73 -13.96 -0.81
CA LEU A 267 -20.99 -13.53 -0.20
C LEU A 267 -22.11 -13.55 -1.23
N THR A 268 -23.25 -14.18 -0.85
CA THR A 268 -24.45 -14.10 -1.69
C THR A 268 -24.94 -12.65 -1.83
N PRO A 269 -25.62 -12.28 -2.93
CA PRO A 269 -26.00 -10.88 -3.19
C PRO A 269 -26.81 -10.21 -2.08
N HIS A 270 -27.59 -10.98 -1.31
CA HIS A 270 -28.48 -10.50 -0.24
C HIS A 270 -27.90 -10.69 1.18
N ALA A 271 -26.73 -11.31 1.31
CA ALA A 271 -26.11 -11.46 2.62
C ALA A 271 -25.61 -10.10 3.13
N ARG A 272 -25.91 -9.79 4.39
CA ARG A 272 -25.29 -8.65 5.07
C ARG A 272 -23.77 -8.80 5.04
N PRO A 273 -23.01 -7.79 4.58
CA PRO A 273 -21.57 -7.92 4.48
C PRO A 273 -20.90 -7.69 5.85
N TRP A 274 -20.40 -8.76 6.44
CA TRP A 274 -19.58 -8.73 7.65
C TRP A 274 -18.50 -9.81 7.63
N ILE A 275 -17.47 -9.63 8.44
CA ILE A 275 -16.46 -10.63 8.78
C ILE A 275 -16.03 -10.37 10.22
N LEU A 276 -15.75 -11.42 10.97
CA LEU A 276 -15.22 -11.29 12.32
C LEU A 276 -14.13 -12.33 12.61
N SER A 277 -13.22 -11.99 13.51
CA SER A 277 -12.36 -12.92 14.24
C SER A 277 -12.96 -13.17 15.63
N ALA A 278 -12.78 -14.38 16.16
CA ALA A 278 -13.21 -14.72 17.52
C ALA A 278 -12.17 -15.62 18.20
N ASP A 279 -11.71 -15.20 19.37
CA ASP A 279 -10.79 -15.96 20.20
C ASP A 279 -11.52 -16.96 21.12
N ARG A 280 -10.79 -17.59 22.05
CA ARG A 280 -11.33 -18.57 23.01
C ARG A 280 -12.42 -18.02 23.93
N ASP A 281 -12.45 -16.71 24.15
CA ASP A 281 -13.42 -16.03 25.00
C ASP A 281 -14.59 -15.47 24.19
N GLY A 282 -14.55 -15.61 22.86
CA GLY A 282 -15.53 -15.08 21.91
C GLY A 282 -15.34 -13.60 21.61
N ASP A 283 -14.18 -13.04 21.95
CA ASP A 283 -13.82 -11.66 21.67
C ASP A 283 -12.97 -11.57 20.40
N GLY A 284 -13.04 -10.44 19.71
CA GLY A 284 -12.25 -10.14 18.52
C GLY A 284 -12.89 -9.08 17.65
N LEU A 285 -12.24 -8.74 16.56
CA LEU A 285 -12.70 -7.70 15.65
C LEU A 285 -13.87 -8.19 14.78
N ALA A 286 -14.98 -7.47 14.84
CA ALA A 286 -16.05 -7.52 13.85
C ALA A 286 -15.95 -6.32 12.92
N MET A 287 -15.90 -6.57 11.60
CA MET A 287 -15.94 -5.57 10.54
C MET A 287 -17.27 -5.66 9.81
N LEU A 288 -18.03 -4.59 9.84
CA LEU A 288 -19.34 -4.45 9.20
C LEU A 288 -19.30 -3.30 8.20
N SER A 289 -20.13 -3.36 7.18
CA SER A 289 -20.36 -2.23 6.29
C SER A 289 -21.77 -2.26 5.70
N ASN A 290 -22.21 -1.13 5.12
CA ASN A 290 -23.36 -1.17 4.24
C ASN A 290 -23.02 -1.92 2.92
N ASP A 291 -24.01 -2.12 2.06
CA ASP A 291 -23.92 -2.99 0.87
C ASP A 291 -22.95 -2.52 -0.22
N ARG A 292 -22.37 -1.32 -0.08
CA ARG A 292 -21.38 -0.83 -1.04
C ARG A 292 -20.09 -1.67 -1.01
N LEU A 293 -19.65 -2.11 0.17
CA LEU A 293 -18.48 -2.98 0.31
C LEU A 293 -18.90 -4.44 0.34
N ARG A 294 -18.78 -5.10 -0.80
CA ARG A 294 -19.13 -6.52 -0.94
C ARG A 294 -18.00 -7.48 -0.62
N GLY A 295 -16.75 -7.06 -0.84
CA GLY A 295 -15.58 -7.90 -0.58
C GLY A 295 -15.38 -8.18 0.91
N ARG A 296 -15.11 -9.44 1.24
CA ARG A 296 -14.62 -9.88 2.55
C ARG A 296 -13.49 -10.87 2.34
N LYS A 297 -12.38 -10.66 3.03
CA LYS A 297 -11.17 -11.46 2.82
C LYS A 297 -10.55 -11.86 4.15
N LEU A 298 -10.04 -13.08 4.21
CA LEU A 298 -9.05 -13.53 5.18
C LEU A 298 -7.72 -13.71 4.46
N PHE A 299 -6.65 -13.11 5.00
CA PHE A 299 -5.28 -13.41 4.64
C PHE A 299 -4.55 -14.06 5.82
N VAL A 300 -3.76 -15.08 5.53
CA VAL A 300 -2.94 -15.80 6.51
C VAL A 300 -1.50 -15.91 6.00
N TRP A 301 -0.54 -15.72 6.89
CA TRP A 301 0.89 -15.88 6.59
C TRP A 301 1.31 -17.33 6.48
N GLY A 302 0.55 -18.25 7.09
CA GLY A 302 0.88 -19.67 7.23
C GLY A 302 1.85 -19.96 8.38
N GLU A 303 1.77 -21.22 8.86
CA GLU A 303 2.59 -21.73 9.98
C GLU A 303 3.93 -22.34 9.50
N GLY A 304 4.22 -22.28 8.20
CA GLY A 304 5.51 -22.66 7.66
C GLY A 304 6.64 -21.70 8.08
N ALA A 305 7.88 -22.14 7.90
CA ALA A 305 9.06 -21.34 8.29
C ALA A 305 9.11 -19.96 7.63
N GLY A 306 8.65 -19.83 6.39
CA GLY A 306 8.59 -18.56 5.67
C GLY A 306 7.51 -17.62 6.22
N GLY A 307 6.32 -18.14 6.52
CA GLY A 307 5.25 -17.35 7.14
C GLY A 307 5.65 -16.81 8.51
N HIS A 308 6.30 -17.65 9.34
CA HIS A 308 6.87 -17.21 10.61
C HIS A 308 7.98 -16.16 10.40
N ARG A 309 8.86 -16.37 9.42
CA ARG A 309 9.96 -15.45 9.13
C ARG A 309 9.44 -14.09 8.68
N TRP A 310 8.40 -14.04 7.81
CA TRP A 310 7.77 -12.79 7.41
C TRP A 310 7.16 -12.04 8.59
N GLN A 311 6.44 -12.71 9.46
CA GLN A 311 5.87 -12.08 10.64
C GLN A 311 6.93 -11.53 11.59
N ASP A 312 8.03 -12.28 11.84
CA ASP A 312 9.18 -11.78 12.61
C ASP A 312 9.87 -10.57 11.94
N TRP A 313 9.88 -10.55 10.60
CA TRP A 313 10.47 -9.48 9.82
C TRP A 313 9.64 -8.20 9.88
N LEU A 314 8.32 -8.32 9.85
CA LEU A 314 7.37 -7.21 9.86
C LEU A 314 7.08 -6.67 11.25
N THR A 315 7.06 -7.55 12.26
CA THR A 315 6.74 -7.21 13.66
C THR A 315 7.81 -7.79 14.60
N PRO A 316 9.02 -7.20 14.64
CA PRO A 316 10.12 -7.73 15.44
C PRO A 316 9.74 -7.87 16.92
N GLY A 317 9.83 -9.10 17.44
CA GLY A 317 9.45 -9.44 18.82
C GLY A 317 7.95 -9.35 19.10
N GLY A 318 7.13 -9.22 18.05
CA GLY A 318 5.68 -9.14 18.12
C GLY A 318 4.98 -10.48 18.14
N GLU A 319 3.69 -10.43 18.41
CA GLU A 319 2.78 -11.56 18.31
C GLU A 319 2.43 -11.86 16.85
N ARG A 320 1.86 -13.04 16.59
CA ARG A 320 1.38 -13.43 15.27
C ARG A 320 0.06 -12.76 14.94
N TYR A 321 -0.18 -12.55 13.64
CA TYR A 321 -1.41 -11.93 13.16
C TYR A 321 -1.88 -12.52 11.83
N ALA A 322 -3.16 -12.41 11.59
CA ALA A 322 -3.81 -12.59 10.30
C ALA A 322 -4.48 -11.27 9.88
N GLU A 323 -4.97 -11.19 8.68
CA GLU A 323 -5.72 -10.01 8.25
C GLU A 323 -7.15 -10.38 7.86
N ILE A 324 -8.14 -9.61 8.35
CA ILE A 324 -9.50 -9.59 7.85
C ILE A 324 -9.76 -8.26 7.15
N GLN A 325 -10.42 -8.32 5.99
CA GLN A 325 -10.47 -7.16 5.11
C GLN A 325 -11.86 -6.97 4.50
N ALA A 326 -12.18 -5.71 4.17
CA ALA A 326 -13.40 -5.32 3.49
C ALA A 326 -13.09 -4.47 2.25
N GLY A 327 -13.78 -4.72 1.13
CA GLY A 327 -13.49 -4.03 -0.12
C GLY A 327 -14.70 -3.75 -1.01
N LEU A 328 -14.55 -2.82 -1.95
CA LEU A 328 -15.58 -2.45 -2.92
C LEU A 328 -16.00 -3.63 -3.79
N ALA A 329 -15.02 -4.33 -4.35
CA ALA A 329 -15.25 -5.49 -5.20
C ALA A 329 -15.18 -6.79 -4.39
N GLN A 330 -15.65 -7.90 -4.97
CA GLN A 330 -15.63 -9.20 -4.35
C GLN A 330 -14.22 -9.73 -4.09
N THR A 331 -13.27 -9.39 -4.97
CA THR A 331 -11.87 -9.74 -4.84
C THR A 331 -10.96 -8.51 -5.02
N GLN A 332 -9.74 -8.59 -4.55
CA GLN A 332 -8.72 -7.55 -4.77
C GLN A 332 -8.22 -7.47 -6.22
N PHE A 333 -8.62 -8.39 -7.08
CA PHE A 333 -8.25 -8.37 -8.50
C PHE A 333 -9.04 -7.37 -9.32
N GLN A 334 -10.18 -6.93 -8.83
CA GLN A 334 -11.16 -6.17 -9.57
C GLN A 334 -11.09 -4.68 -9.25
N HIS A 335 -11.17 -3.87 -10.30
CA HIS A 335 -11.51 -2.46 -10.20
C HIS A 335 -12.97 -2.25 -10.62
N GLN A 336 -13.60 -1.24 -10.05
CA GLN A 336 -14.94 -0.79 -10.45
C GLN A 336 -14.83 0.52 -11.22
N GLU A 337 -15.65 0.69 -12.26
CA GLU A 337 -15.70 1.93 -13.00
C GLU A 337 -16.43 3.01 -12.20
N MET A 338 -15.71 4.07 -11.82
CA MET A 338 -16.28 5.24 -11.17
C MET A 338 -16.54 6.34 -12.21
N PRO A 339 -17.82 6.68 -12.50
CA PRO A 339 -18.14 7.64 -13.54
C PRO A 339 -17.51 9.02 -13.35
N ALA A 340 -17.43 9.78 -14.44
CA ALA A 340 -17.03 11.20 -14.42
C ALA A 340 -17.88 12.00 -13.44
N GLY A 341 -17.26 12.84 -12.63
CA GLY A 341 -17.94 13.69 -11.65
C GLY A 341 -18.65 12.94 -10.52
N ALA A 342 -18.48 11.61 -10.42
CA ALA A 342 -19.19 10.81 -9.43
C ALA A 342 -18.61 10.98 -8.02
N GLN A 343 -19.50 10.78 -7.04
CA GLN A 343 -19.14 10.65 -5.64
C GLN A 343 -19.65 9.31 -5.12
N TRP A 344 -18.79 8.56 -4.46
CA TRP A 344 -19.14 7.32 -3.79
C TRP A 344 -18.97 7.46 -2.28
N THR A 345 -19.94 6.94 -1.52
CA THR A 345 -19.92 6.97 -0.06
C THR A 345 -20.35 5.62 0.50
N TRP A 346 -19.81 5.25 1.65
CA TRP A 346 -20.24 4.12 2.46
C TRP A 346 -19.80 4.31 3.91
N VAL A 347 -20.30 3.45 4.80
CA VAL A 347 -19.89 3.41 6.20
C VAL A 347 -19.45 2.01 6.57
N GLU A 348 -18.36 1.96 7.28
CA GLU A 348 -17.83 0.78 7.97
C GLU A 348 -18.01 0.96 9.48
N ALA A 349 -18.17 -0.15 10.20
CA ALA A 349 -18.24 -0.15 11.65
C ALA A 349 -17.35 -1.26 12.22
N TYR A 350 -16.63 -0.94 13.29
CA TYR A 350 -15.65 -1.82 13.91
C TYR A 350 -15.93 -1.96 15.42
N GLY A 351 -16.04 -3.19 15.91
CA GLY A 351 -16.30 -3.45 17.31
C GLY A 351 -16.11 -4.90 17.68
N ASN A 352 -16.51 -5.24 18.91
CA ASN A 352 -16.44 -6.60 19.43
C ASN A 352 -17.85 -7.21 19.49
N ALA A 353 -18.12 -8.23 18.69
CA ALA A 353 -19.44 -8.90 18.66
C ALA A 353 -19.70 -9.72 19.92
N ARG A 354 -18.67 -10.12 20.67
CA ARG A 354 -18.75 -10.90 21.92
C ARG A 354 -19.60 -12.15 21.73
N VAL A 355 -19.18 -12.99 20.81
CA VAL A 355 -19.87 -14.22 20.43
C VAL A 355 -19.71 -15.30 21.52
N ASP A 356 -20.64 -16.27 21.56
CA ASP A 356 -20.40 -17.49 22.33
C ASP A 356 -19.33 -18.33 21.61
N PRO A 357 -18.16 -18.55 22.23
CA PRO A 357 -17.07 -19.26 21.59
C PRO A 357 -17.44 -20.72 21.26
N ALA A 358 -18.29 -21.38 22.03
CA ALA A 358 -18.71 -22.75 21.74
C ALA A 358 -19.53 -22.82 20.45
N LEU A 359 -20.31 -21.79 20.14
CA LEU A 359 -21.10 -21.68 18.93
C LEU A 359 -20.29 -21.15 17.75
N ALA A 360 -19.49 -20.12 17.95
CA ALA A 360 -18.63 -19.55 16.91
C ALA A 360 -17.55 -20.54 16.43
N HIS A 361 -17.05 -21.39 17.31
CA HIS A 361 -16.05 -22.44 17.03
C HIS A 361 -16.69 -23.78 16.66
N SER A 362 -18.02 -23.85 16.54
CA SER A 362 -18.74 -25.08 16.14
C SER A 362 -18.20 -25.63 14.82
N THR A 363 -18.11 -26.96 14.72
CA THR A 363 -17.83 -27.66 13.46
C THR A 363 -18.96 -27.50 12.44
N SER A 364 -20.20 -27.23 12.91
CA SER A 364 -21.31 -26.83 12.05
C SER A 364 -21.14 -25.37 11.62
N ARG A 365 -20.67 -25.18 10.40
CA ARG A 365 -20.50 -23.85 9.82
C ARG A 365 -21.78 -23.03 9.83
N SER A 366 -22.91 -23.63 9.43
CA SER A 366 -24.20 -22.91 9.41
C SER A 366 -24.61 -22.42 10.79
N SER A 367 -24.34 -23.21 11.83
CA SER A 367 -24.62 -22.81 13.23
C SER A 367 -23.69 -21.67 13.65
N ALA A 368 -22.41 -21.74 13.32
CA ALA A 368 -21.44 -20.66 13.61
C ALA A 368 -21.82 -19.35 12.92
N VAL A 369 -22.14 -19.38 11.62
CA VAL A 369 -22.57 -18.20 10.86
C VAL A 369 -23.88 -17.63 11.40
N ALA A 370 -24.88 -18.47 11.71
CA ALA A 370 -26.16 -18.02 12.24
C ALA A 370 -25.99 -17.35 13.60
N HIS A 371 -25.19 -17.94 14.50
CA HIS A 371 -24.90 -17.35 15.81
C HIS A 371 -24.13 -16.02 15.68
N CYS A 372 -23.04 -16.01 14.92
CA CYS A 372 -22.25 -14.79 14.71
C CYS A 372 -23.10 -13.69 14.05
N GLY A 373 -23.92 -14.01 13.07
CA GLY A 373 -24.84 -13.07 12.43
C GLY A 373 -25.83 -12.45 13.42
N SER A 374 -26.43 -13.26 14.30
CA SER A 374 -27.31 -12.74 15.36
C SER A 374 -26.57 -11.78 16.31
N ARG A 375 -25.36 -12.13 16.72
CA ARG A 375 -24.54 -11.24 17.57
C ARG A 375 -24.15 -9.94 16.87
N ILE A 376 -23.87 -9.99 15.58
CA ILE A 376 -23.64 -8.82 14.73
C ILE A 376 -24.89 -7.92 14.68
N ASP A 377 -26.08 -8.51 14.53
CA ASP A 377 -27.34 -7.74 14.48
C ASP A 377 -27.67 -7.11 15.84
N GLU A 378 -27.31 -7.78 16.95
CA GLU A 378 -27.42 -7.22 18.31
C GLU A 378 -26.39 -6.13 18.58
N LEU A 379 -25.16 -6.25 18.06
CA LEU A 379 -24.11 -5.23 18.19
C LEU A 379 -24.49 -3.95 17.45
N LEU A 380 -24.96 -4.09 16.20
CA LEU A 380 -25.35 -2.99 15.34
C LEU A 380 -26.36 -3.48 14.31
N SER A 381 -27.60 -3.01 14.37
CA SER A 381 -28.62 -3.38 13.40
C SER A 381 -28.33 -2.79 12.01
N VAL A 382 -28.91 -3.37 10.95
CA VAL A 382 -28.82 -2.81 9.59
C VAL A 382 -29.38 -1.39 9.55
N SER A 383 -30.53 -1.15 10.22
CA SER A 383 -31.16 0.17 10.26
C SER A 383 -30.27 1.24 10.94
N ASP A 384 -29.52 0.86 11.99
CA ASP A 384 -28.61 1.78 12.69
C ASP A 384 -27.36 2.08 11.86
N LEU A 385 -26.84 1.08 11.14
CA LEU A 385 -25.75 1.28 10.18
C LEU A 385 -26.16 2.20 9.02
N ASP A 386 -27.38 2.03 8.49
CA ASP A 386 -27.92 2.91 7.45
C ASP A 386 -28.18 4.33 7.99
N ALA A 387 -28.65 4.44 9.25
CA ALA A 387 -28.79 5.73 9.91
C ALA A 387 -27.41 6.42 10.09
N ALA A 388 -26.38 5.66 10.45
CA ALA A 388 -25.00 6.15 10.50
C ALA A 388 -24.52 6.67 9.15
N GLY A 389 -24.86 5.96 8.05
CA GLY A 389 -24.56 6.40 6.68
C GLY A 389 -25.25 7.71 6.30
N ARG A 390 -26.54 7.85 6.62
CA ARG A 390 -27.28 9.11 6.40
C ARG A 390 -26.70 10.26 7.22
N ARG A 391 -26.32 9.98 8.46
CA ARG A 391 -25.67 10.96 9.34
C ARG A 391 -24.33 11.41 8.78
N ALA A 392 -23.45 10.48 8.37
CA ALA A 392 -22.17 10.80 7.77
C ALA A 392 -22.34 11.68 6.50
N ALA A 393 -23.34 11.40 5.68
CA ALA A 393 -23.66 12.21 4.50
C ALA A 393 -24.07 13.65 4.86
N SER A 394 -24.74 13.88 6.01
CA SER A 394 -25.23 15.21 6.42
C SER A 394 -24.11 16.20 6.78
N TRP A 395 -22.95 15.71 7.21
CA TRP A 395 -21.80 16.55 7.56
C TRP A 395 -20.59 16.39 6.61
N ALA A 396 -20.75 15.63 5.53
CA ALA A 396 -19.63 15.32 4.63
C ALA A 396 -18.93 16.58 4.08
N ASP A 397 -19.68 17.68 3.90
CA ASP A 397 -19.15 18.97 3.44
C ASP A 397 -18.99 20.00 4.57
N ALA A 398 -19.18 19.62 5.83
CA ALA A 398 -18.95 20.52 6.95
C ALA A 398 -17.46 20.92 7.02
N PRO A 399 -17.15 22.21 7.23
CA PRO A 399 -15.78 22.68 7.26
C PRO A 399 -15.03 22.17 8.51
N PRO A 400 -13.70 21.94 8.42
CA PRO A 400 -12.86 21.69 9.57
C PRO A 400 -12.97 22.80 10.63
N ALA A 401 -13.19 22.41 11.89
CA ALA A 401 -13.18 23.33 13.03
C ALA A 401 -11.75 23.53 13.58
N LEU A 402 -10.91 22.51 13.50
CA LEU A 402 -9.53 22.54 13.98
C LEU A 402 -8.69 21.57 13.14
N MET A 403 -7.64 22.08 12.51
CA MET A 403 -6.65 21.25 11.81
C MET A 403 -5.74 20.55 12.84
N LEU A 404 -5.55 19.24 12.68
CA LEU A 404 -4.72 18.40 13.54
C LEU A 404 -3.41 17.98 12.87
N ASN A 405 -3.45 17.75 11.56
CA ASN A 405 -2.30 17.36 10.76
C ASN A 405 -2.40 17.92 9.34
N SER A 406 -1.25 18.18 8.72
CA SER A 406 -1.15 18.49 7.30
C SER A 406 -0.79 17.24 6.52
N GLY A 407 -1.52 16.96 5.46
CA GLY A 407 -1.19 15.92 4.49
C GLY A 407 -0.08 16.36 3.54
N THR A 408 -0.04 15.72 2.37
CA THR A 408 0.90 16.09 1.32
C THR A 408 0.46 17.40 0.63
N GLY A 409 1.41 18.08 -0.02
CA GLY A 409 1.09 19.29 -0.80
C GLY A 409 0.51 19.02 -2.19
N TRP A 410 0.33 17.75 -2.57
CA TRP A 410 -0.08 17.40 -3.94
C TRP A 410 -1.52 17.79 -4.24
N GLY A 411 -2.41 17.67 -3.26
CA GLY A 411 -3.79 18.12 -3.42
C GLY A 411 -3.91 19.64 -3.60
N ALA A 412 -3.09 20.41 -2.87
CA ALA A 412 -3.02 21.87 -3.02
C ALA A 412 -2.50 22.28 -4.41
N LEU A 413 -1.44 21.64 -4.88
CA LEU A 413 -0.89 21.86 -6.21
C LEU A 413 -1.93 21.54 -7.31
N GLU A 414 -2.64 20.43 -7.18
CA GLU A 414 -3.68 20.02 -8.13
C GLU A 414 -4.87 20.98 -8.14
N SER A 415 -5.30 21.45 -6.98
CA SER A 415 -6.33 22.49 -6.86
C SER A 415 -5.94 23.76 -7.61
N LEU A 416 -4.70 24.24 -7.40
CA LEU A 416 -4.18 25.42 -8.10
C LEU A 416 -4.14 25.23 -9.62
N ARG A 417 -3.64 24.07 -10.07
CA ARG A 417 -3.59 23.74 -11.50
C ARG A 417 -4.98 23.77 -12.13
N ARG A 418 -5.95 23.10 -11.52
CA ARG A 418 -7.31 23.01 -12.04
C ARG A 418 -8.02 24.36 -12.05
N ARG A 419 -7.86 25.17 -11.01
CA ARG A 419 -8.40 26.54 -10.98
C ARG A 419 -7.80 27.39 -12.11
N ARG A 420 -6.47 27.32 -12.34
CA ARG A 420 -5.82 28.04 -13.43
C ARG A 420 -6.34 27.61 -14.81
N GLY A 421 -6.55 26.31 -15.01
CA GLY A 421 -7.05 25.74 -16.26
C GLY A 421 -8.58 25.84 -16.42
N ALA A 422 -9.30 26.47 -15.47
CA ALA A 422 -10.77 26.47 -15.41
C ALA A 422 -11.38 25.05 -15.52
N MET A 423 -10.71 24.07 -14.92
CA MET A 423 -11.12 22.67 -14.92
C MET A 423 -11.98 22.34 -13.71
N ALA A 424 -12.81 21.29 -13.84
CA ALA A 424 -13.61 20.81 -12.72
C ALA A 424 -12.71 20.36 -11.55
N TRP A 425 -13.12 20.73 -10.35
CA TRP A 425 -12.52 20.32 -9.08
C TRP A 425 -13.62 20.01 -8.07
N ILE A 426 -13.24 19.52 -6.92
CA ILE A 426 -14.17 19.31 -5.81
C ILE A 426 -14.52 20.62 -5.12
N ASP A 427 -15.64 20.65 -4.43
CA ASP A 427 -15.85 21.64 -3.37
C ASP A 427 -14.94 21.30 -2.18
N GLU A 428 -14.01 22.20 -1.87
CA GLU A 428 -13.02 22.04 -0.82
C GLU A 428 -13.53 22.44 0.58
N THR A 429 -14.79 22.86 0.72
CA THR A 429 -15.31 23.33 2.02
C THR A 429 -15.08 22.31 3.13
N GLY A 430 -15.38 21.05 2.86
CA GLY A 430 -15.18 19.97 3.82
C GLY A 430 -13.77 19.39 3.87
N THR A 431 -13.00 19.51 2.80
CA THR A 431 -11.65 18.91 2.64
C THR A 431 -10.71 19.90 1.97
N PRO A 432 -10.30 20.96 2.67
CA PRO A 432 -9.48 22.02 2.10
C PRO A 432 -8.06 21.55 1.82
N PHE A 433 -7.53 21.96 0.66
CA PHE A 433 -6.13 21.79 0.28
C PHE A 433 -5.44 23.17 0.30
N GLY A 434 -4.90 23.55 1.46
CA GLY A 434 -4.29 24.86 1.66
C GLY A 434 -2.92 24.98 1.00
N GLU A 435 -2.62 26.11 0.38
CA GLU A 435 -1.30 26.38 -0.23
C GLU A 435 -0.14 26.34 0.77
N ASN A 436 -0.42 26.52 2.06
CA ASN A 436 0.55 26.40 3.14
C ASN A 436 1.07 24.96 3.33
N THR A 437 0.48 23.97 2.66
CA THR A 437 0.96 22.58 2.66
C THR A 437 1.98 22.29 1.55
N LEU A 438 2.20 23.23 0.62
CA LEU A 438 3.23 23.10 -0.41
C LEU A 438 4.64 23.07 0.23
N THR A 439 5.37 22.01 -0.08
CA THR A 439 6.75 21.80 0.37
C THR A 439 7.76 22.01 -0.76
N ALA A 440 9.02 21.71 -0.53
CA ALA A 440 10.07 21.74 -1.54
C ALA A 440 9.77 20.79 -2.73
N GLU A 441 9.00 19.72 -2.51
CA GLU A 441 8.61 18.77 -3.55
C GLU A 441 7.68 19.38 -4.61
N GLN A 442 6.72 20.21 -4.18
CA GLN A 442 5.74 20.83 -5.05
C GLN A 442 6.17 22.20 -5.59
N ARG A 443 7.14 22.85 -4.90
CA ARG A 443 7.54 24.23 -5.24
C ARG A 443 7.92 24.43 -6.70
N PRO A 444 8.74 23.58 -7.35
CA PRO A 444 9.09 23.78 -8.76
C PRO A 444 7.87 23.74 -9.71
N TRP A 445 6.88 22.94 -9.38
CA TRP A 445 5.65 22.80 -10.15
C TRP A 445 4.70 23.98 -9.91
N HIS A 446 4.65 24.47 -8.67
CA HIS A 446 3.94 25.72 -8.37
C HIS A 446 4.56 26.92 -9.10
N ASP A 447 5.88 26.99 -9.15
CA ASP A 447 6.59 28.05 -9.87
C ASP A 447 6.34 27.95 -11.38
N LEU A 448 6.22 26.72 -11.94
CA LEU A 448 5.83 26.51 -13.33
C LEU A 448 4.42 27.06 -13.63
N LEU A 449 3.47 26.92 -12.72
CA LEU A 449 2.16 27.57 -12.86
C LEU A 449 2.28 29.08 -12.98
N ASN A 450 3.33 29.68 -12.43
CA ASN A 450 3.62 31.12 -12.49
C ASN A 450 4.62 31.49 -13.60
N GLY A 451 4.91 30.58 -14.53
CA GLY A 451 5.78 30.79 -15.69
C GLY A 451 7.27 30.72 -15.38
N GLN A 452 7.66 30.13 -14.25
CA GLN A 452 9.05 29.92 -13.85
C GLN A 452 9.27 28.42 -13.62
N PHE A 453 10.34 27.85 -14.17
CA PHE A 453 10.68 26.45 -13.91
C PHE A 453 12.17 26.26 -13.74
N GLY A 454 12.53 25.65 -12.61
CA GLY A 454 13.88 25.22 -12.31
C GLY A 454 14.03 23.69 -12.38
N ALA A 455 14.96 23.16 -11.59
CA ALA A 455 15.10 21.72 -11.44
C ALA A 455 14.02 21.19 -10.47
N ALA A 456 13.38 20.08 -10.84
CA ALA A 456 12.45 19.33 -9.98
C ALA A 456 12.95 17.89 -9.84
N SER A 457 12.98 17.38 -8.61
CA SER A 457 13.26 15.96 -8.32
C SER A 457 12.01 15.09 -8.36
N THR A 458 10.84 15.70 -8.17
CA THR A 458 9.53 15.06 -8.19
C THR A 458 8.88 15.15 -9.58
N PHE A 459 7.73 14.51 -9.73
CA PHE A 459 7.04 14.39 -11.03
C PHE A 459 5.58 14.76 -10.92
N VAL A 460 4.98 15.19 -12.03
CA VAL A 460 3.55 15.43 -12.23
C VAL A 460 3.11 14.79 -13.55
N LYS A 461 1.82 14.55 -13.72
CA LYS A 461 1.27 13.95 -14.95
C LYS A 461 0.10 14.77 -15.49
N GLY A 462 -0.18 14.57 -16.76
CA GLY A 462 -1.31 15.20 -17.46
C GLY A 462 -0.86 16.19 -18.55
N ASN A 463 -1.71 16.30 -19.57
CA ASN A 463 -1.42 17.10 -20.77
C ASN A 463 -1.22 18.61 -20.45
N ASP A 464 -1.87 19.11 -19.40
CA ASP A 464 -1.76 20.53 -19.03
C ASP A 464 -0.36 20.84 -18.47
N TRP A 465 0.21 19.93 -17.67
CA TRP A 465 1.59 20.07 -17.20
C TRP A 465 2.59 19.98 -18.36
N GLU A 466 2.33 19.08 -19.31
CA GLU A 466 3.14 18.95 -20.52
C GLU A 466 3.09 20.24 -21.34
N ALA A 467 1.90 20.81 -21.56
CA ALA A 467 1.73 22.08 -22.27
C ALA A 467 2.43 23.25 -21.57
N LEU A 468 2.42 23.32 -20.24
CA LEU A 468 3.14 24.34 -19.48
C LEU A 468 4.65 24.20 -19.65
N LEU A 469 5.18 22.98 -19.63
CA LEU A 469 6.62 22.71 -19.86
C LEU A 469 7.00 23.03 -21.32
N GLU A 470 6.16 22.69 -22.31
CA GLU A 470 6.42 23.00 -23.73
C GLU A 470 6.37 24.51 -24.04
N ALA A 471 5.58 25.27 -23.30
CA ALA A 471 5.53 26.72 -23.41
C ALA A 471 6.73 27.42 -22.71
N HIS A 472 7.49 26.71 -21.90
CA HIS A 472 8.67 27.22 -21.22
C HIS A 472 9.92 27.16 -22.10
N ASN A 473 10.95 27.93 -21.76
CA ASN A 473 12.24 27.87 -22.44
C ASN A 473 12.82 26.44 -22.39
N VAL A 474 13.40 26.01 -23.50
CA VAL A 474 14.07 24.71 -23.60
C VAL A 474 15.28 24.66 -22.67
N THR A 475 15.21 23.86 -21.62
CA THR A 475 16.29 23.57 -20.69
C THR A 475 16.42 22.07 -20.49
N PRO A 476 17.58 21.55 -20.06
CA PRO A 476 17.71 20.12 -19.74
C PRO A 476 16.65 19.61 -18.75
N ALA A 477 16.30 20.41 -17.75
CA ALA A 477 15.24 20.07 -16.78
C ALA A 477 13.87 19.92 -17.44
N VAL A 478 13.48 20.84 -18.31
CA VAL A 478 12.22 20.78 -19.09
C VAL A 478 12.20 19.52 -19.96
N ILE A 479 13.24 19.30 -20.74
CA ILE A 479 13.33 18.14 -21.65
C ILE A 479 13.30 16.82 -20.88
N ARG A 480 13.98 16.73 -19.71
CA ARG A 480 13.90 15.55 -18.84
C ARG A 480 12.45 15.23 -18.47
N HIS A 481 11.68 16.21 -17.99
CA HIS A 481 10.30 15.97 -17.58
C HIS A 481 9.39 15.63 -18.75
N LEU A 482 9.52 16.31 -19.89
CA LEU A 482 8.78 15.97 -21.12
C LEU A 482 9.08 14.55 -21.61
N ALA A 483 10.36 14.11 -21.54
CA ALA A 483 10.77 12.75 -21.88
C ALA A 483 10.13 11.71 -20.96
N VAL A 484 10.14 11.95 -19.64
CA VAL A 484 9.56 11.06 -18.64
C VAL A 484 8.02 10.99 -18.78
N MET A 485 7.34 12.11 -19.02
CA MET A 485 5.89 12.16 -19.23
C MET A 485 5.48 11.37 -20.47
N ALA A 486 6.17 11.56 -21.59
CA ALA A 486 5.94 10.79 -22.80
C ALA A 486 6.19 9.28 -22.59
N HIS A 487 7.23 8.93 -21.83
CA HIS A 487 7.54 7.54 -21.48
C HIS A 487 6.43 6.91 -20.63
N ALA A 488 6.02 7.58 -19.55
CA ALA A 488 4.98 7.11 -18.66
C ALA A 488 3.63 6.90 -19.38
N ARG A 489 3.34 7.72 -20.39
CA ARG A 489 2.15 7.61 -21.24
C ARG A 489 2.25 6.48 -22.28
N GLY A 490 3.45 5.90 -22.47
CA GLY A 490 3.71 4.85 -23.47
C GLY A 490 4.05 5.39 -24.88
N ASP A 491 4.20 6.69 -25.07
CA ASP A 491 4.70 7.25 -26.34
C ASP A 491 6.23 7.14 -26.41
N LEU A 492 6.69 5.89 -26.60
CA LEU A 492 8.12 5.57 -26.60
C LEU A 492 8.88 6.25 -27.73
N ARG A 493 8.21 6.62 -28.84
CA ARG A 493 8.84 7.34 -29.95
C ARG A 493 9.19 8.77 -29.55
N VAL A 494 8.24 9.50 -28.97
CA VAL A 494 8.46 10.85 -28.45
C VAL A 494 9.45 10.81 -27.30
N ALA A 495 9.28 9.90 -26.33
CA ALA A 495 10.19 9.73 -25.20
C ALA A 495 11.64 9.54 -25.65
N ARG A 496 11.87 8.65 -26.63
CA ARG A 496 13.21 8.41 -27.18
C ARG A 496 13.81 9.67 -27.81
N SER A 497 13.02 10.42 -28.59
CA SER A 497 13.48 11.69 -29.19
C SER A 497 13.89 12.70 -28.11
N ARG A 498 13.07 12.86 -27.06
CA ARG A 498 13.36 13.78 -25.96
C ARG A 498 14.55 13.33 -25.10
N TYR A 499 14.77 12.03 -24.86
CA TYR A 499 15.96 11.56 -24.17
C TYR A 499 17.24 11.79 -24.99
N LEU A 500 17.21 11.65 -26.31
CA LEU A 500 18.35 12.00 -27.17
C LEU A 500 18.62 13.50 -27.16
N GLU A 501 17.57 14.34 -27.20
CA GLU A 501 17.67 15.79 -27.04
C GLU A 501 18.28 16.16 -25.69
N LEU A 502 17.84 15.51 -24.60
CA LEU A 502 18.40 15.69 -23.26
C LEU A 502 19.91 15.44 -23.27
N LEU A 503 20.35 14.32 -23.83
CA LEU A 503 21.79 13.99 -23.90
C LEU A 503 22.58 15.04 -24.68
N ALA A 504 22.02 15.60 -25.75
CA ALA A 504 22.66 16.66 -26.51
C ALA A 504 22.79 18.00 -25.72
N LEU A 505 21.85 18.24 -24.78
CA LEU A 505 21.81 19.46 -23.97
C LEU A 505 22.59 19.35 -22.65
N THR A 506 23.13 18.17 -22.31
CA THR A 506 23.75 17.91 -20.98
C THR A 506 25.27 17.68 -21.00
N PRO A 507 26.09 18.30 -21.91
CA PRO A 507 27.53 18.21 -21.77
C PRO A 507 27.95 18.83 -20.42
N GLY A 508 28.62 18.03 -19.56
CA GLY A 508 29.04 18.46 -18.23
C GLY A 508 27.96 18.43 -17.14
N GLN A 509 26.79 17.83 -17.38
CA GLN A 509 25.74 17.61 -16.39
C GLN A 509 25.48 16.10 -16.20
N PRO A 510 26.34 15.37 -15.48
CA PRO A 510 26.38 13.91 -15.48
C PRO A 510 25.06 13.27 -15.00
N THR A 511 24.46 13.78 -13.94
CA THR A 511 23.20 13.24 -13.38
C THR A 511 22.03 13.34 -14.37
N LEU A 512 21.91 14.43 -15.12
CA LEU A 512 20.88 14.57 -16.15
C LEU A 512 21.16 13.70 -17.38
N ALA A 513 22.42 13.55 -17.76
CA ALA A 513 22.82 12.63 -18.81
C ALA A 513 22.55 11.17 -18.40
N ALA A 514 22.80 10.80 -17.14
CA ALA A 514 22.44 9.49 -16.58
C ALA A 514 20.94 9.19 -16.72
N ALA A 515 20.09 10.17 -16.40
CA ALA A 515 18.64 10.04 -16.59
C ALA A 515 18.25 9.82 -18.07
N GLY A 516 18.91 10.48 -19.01
CA GLY A 516 18.73 10.26 -20.44
C GLY A 516 19.12 8.85 -20.88
N HIS A 517 20.29 8.37 -20.46
CA HIS A 517 20.74 7.01 -20.73
C HIS A 517 19.81 5.95 -20.11
N ARG A 518 19.38 6.12 -18.85
CA ARG A 518 18.39 5.23 -18.21
C ARG A 518 17.09 5.16 -19.02
N GLY A 519 16.54 6.30 -19.42
CA GLY A 519 15.30 6.34 -20.21
C GLY A 519 15.43 5.59 -21.54
N LEU A 520 16.57 5.73 -22.23
CA LEU A 520 16.87 5.00 -23.47
C LEU A 520 17.08 3.51 -23.22
N ALA A 521 17.67 3.11 -22.08
CA ALA A 521 17.83 1.72 -21.67
C ALA A 521 16.46 1.04 -21.50
N LEU A 522 15.54 1.64 -20.74
CA LEU A 522 14.19 1.14 -20.53
C LEU A 522 13.42 0.98 -21.86
N ILE A 523 13.51 1.97 -22.76
CA ILE A 523 12.89 1.89 -24.09
C ILE A 523 13.50 0.74 -24.90
N ALA A 524 14.82 0.55 -24.85
CA ALA A 524 15.50 -0.54 -25.56
C ALA A 524 15.05 -1.92 -25.06
N LEU A 525 14.84 -2.08 -23.73
CA LEU A 525 14.29 -3.32 -23.14
C LEU A 525 12.89 -3.64 -23.66
N VAL A 526 11.98 -2.66 -23.67
CA VAL A 526 10.62 -2.83 -24.20
C VAL A 526 10.64 -3.23 -25.68
N GLN A 527 11.65 -2.78 -26.44
CA GLN A 527 11.84 -3.11 -27.86
C GLN A 527 12.65 -4.39 -28.11
N GLY A 528 13.03 -5.14 -27.06
CA GLY A 528 13.84 -6.35 -27.16
C GLY A 528 15.30 -6.12 -27.56
N ARG A 529 15.78 -4.87 -27.57
CA ARG A 529 17.16 -4.49 -27.90
C ARG A 529 18.05 -4.56 -26.67
N VAL A 530 18.19 -5.77 -26.13
CA VAL A 530 18.89 -6.02 -24.86
C VAL A 530 20.33 -5.48 -24.85
N PRO A 531 21.20 -5.74 -25.85
CA PRO A 531 22.56 -5.22 -25.84
C PRO A 531 22.63 -3.70 -25.71
N ASP A 532 21.78 -2.97 -26.44
CA ASP A 532 21.69 -1.52 -26.37
C ASP A 532 21.29 -1.05 -24.96
N ALA A 533 20.33 -1.77 -24.32
CA ALA A 533 19.87 -1.45 -22.98
C ALA A 533 20.99 -1.60 -21.94
N LEU A 534 21.74 -2.70 -21.99
CA LEU A 534 22.85 -2.97 -21.07
C LEU A 534 23.97 -1.92 -21.21
N GLU A 535 24.31 -1.56 -22.46
CA GLU A 535 25.28 -0.48 -22.70
C GLU A 535 24.81 0.86 -22.12
N ARG A 536 23.53 1.21 -22.32
CA ARG A 536 22.94 2.44 -21.79
C ARG A 536 22.92 2.48 -20.26
N TYR A 537 22.61 1.36 -19.60
CA TYR A 537 22.70 1.28 -18.14
C TYR A 537 24.13 1.43 -17.64
N SER A 538 25.12 0.83 -18.31
CA SER A 538 26.53 0.99 -17.97
C SER A 538 26.96 2.46 -18.08
N GLN A 539 26.51 3.16 -19.14
CA GLN A 539 26.78 4.60 -19.33
C GLN A 539 26.09 5.44 -18.24
N ALA A 540 24.83 5.12 -17.88
CA ALA A 540 24.09 5.84 -16.86
C ALA A 540 24.77 5.72 -15.47
N CYS A 541 25.12 4.51 -15.04
CA CYS A 541 25.81 4.28 -13.77
C CYS A 541 27.19 4.92 -13.69
N ALA A 542 27.95 4.94 -14.80
CA ALA A 542 29.25 5.60 -14.83
C ALA A 542 29.18 7.14 -14.68
N LEU A 543 28.02 7.73 -14.99
CA LEU A 543 27.78 9.18 -14.86
C LEU A 543 27.22 9.57 -13.49
N ASP A 544 26.63 8.61 -12.73
CA ASP A 544 25.96 8.89 -11.44
C ASP A 544 26.27 7.75 -10.46
N LEU A 545 27.53 7.71 -9.99
CA LEU A 545 28.09 6.60 -9.21
C LEU A 545 27.51 6.46 -7.79
N ASP A 546 26.92 7.52 -7.25
CA ASP A 546 26.33 7.53 -5.91
C ASP A 546 24.84 7.21 -5.93
N ASN A 547 24.22 7.05 -7.10
CA ASN A 547 22.82 6.76 -7.24
C ASN A 547 22.52 5.27 -7.01
N VAL A 548 22.24 4.93 -5.75
CA VAL A 548 21.96 3.54 -5.31
C VAL A 548 20.81 2.92 -6.11
N ALA A 549 19.74 3.67 -6.32
CA ALA A 549 18.56 3.19 -7.03
C ALA A 549 18.86 2.83 -8.50
N LEU A 550 19.64 3.69 -9.19
CA LEU A 550 20.07 3.43 -10.55
C LEU A 550 20.99 2.19 -10.63
N LEU A 551 21.91 2.06 -9.68
CA LEU A 551 22.80 0.90 -9.60
C LEU A 551 22.02 -0.40 -9.38
N ILE A 552 21.03 -0.41 -8.48
CA ILE A 552 20.16 -1.56 -8.22
C ILE A 552 19.38 -1.94 -9.49
N GLU A 553 18.75 -0.97 -10.16
CA GLU A 553 17.99 -1.20 -11.39
C GLU A 553 18.89 -1.75 -12.51
N ALA A 554 20.06 -1.16 -12.71
CA ALA A 554 21.02 -1.58 -13.71
C ALA A 554 21.59 -2.98 -13.43
N ALA A 555 22.08 -3.23 -12.20
CA ALA A 555 22.64 -4.53 -11.82
C ALA A 555 21.60 -5.65 -11.89
N THR A 556 20.36 -5.38 -11.46
CA THR A 556 19.24 -6.33 -11.60
C THR A 556 18.97 -6.67 -13.06
N THR A 557 18.97 -5.67 -13.93
CA THR A 557 18.75 -5.87 -15.38
C THR A 557 19.90 -6.65 -16.02
N LEU A 558 21.14 -6.29 -15.70
CA LEU A 558 22.34 -7.00 -16.18
C LEU A 558 22.31 -8.48 -15.78
N LEU A 559 21.94 -8.78 -14.53
CA LEU A 559 21.84 -10.16 -14.05
C LEU A 559 20.71 -10.93 -14.73
N ARG A 560 19.57 -10.32 -15.01
CA ARG A 560 18.48 -10.95 -15.77
C ARG A 560 18.87 -11.35 -17.19
N HIS A 561 19.86 -10.67 -17.74
CA HIS A 561 20.36 -10.90 -19.10
C HIS A 561 21.78 -11.49 -19.13
N ASP A 562 22.16 -12.25 -18.10
CA ASP A 562 23.40 -13.01 -17.97
C ASP A 562 24.70 -12.18 -18.10
N ALA A 563 24.63 -10.87 -17.85
CA ALA A 563 25.77 -9.95 -17.88
C ALA A 563 26.41 -9.76 -16.49
N ALA A 564 26.66 -10.86 -15.76
CA ALA A 564 27.14 -10.83 -14.37
C ALA A 564 28.50 -10.11 -14.21
N THR A 565 29.41 -10.26 -15.16
CA THR A 565 30.73 -9.59 -15.13
C THR A 565 30.58 -8.07 -15.18
N GLU A 566 29.67 -7.57 -15.99
CA GLU A 566 29.41 -6.14 -16.09
C GLU A 566 28.71 -5.62 -14.83
N ALA A 567 27.78 -6.39 -14.24
CA ALA A 567 27.19 -6.04 -12.96
C ALA A 567 28.25 -5.89 -11.86
N LEU A 568 29.22 -6.82 -11.76
CA LEU A 568 30.35 -6.71 -10.84
C LEU A 568 31.23 -5.49 -11.11
N ARG A 569 31.46 -5.16 -12.37
CA ARG A 569 32.22 -3.96 -12.74
C ARG A 569 31.53 -2.69 -12.25
N LEU A 570 30.21 -2.56 -12.48
CA LEU A 570 29.44 -1.40 -12.04
C LEU A 570 29.42 -1.28 -10.52
N ILE A 571 29.17 -2.38 -9.80
CA ILE A 571 29.19 -2.39 -8.33
C ILE A 571 30.58 -2.01 -7.81
N GLY A 572 31.64 -2.47 -8.48
CA GLY A 572 33.04 -2.20 -8.09
C GLY A 572 33.48 -0.74 -8.27
N ILE A 573 32.84 0.01 -9.17
CA ILE A 573 33.13 1.45 -9.36
C ILE A 573 32.17 2.38 -8.60
N ALA A 574 31.10 1.83 -8.02
CA ALA A 574 30.10 2.60 -7.29
C ALA A 574 30.70 3.24 -6.02
N GLY A 575 30.14 4.38 -5.61
CA GLY A 575 30.50 5.05 -4.36
C GLY A 575 30.29 4.16 -3.12
N GLN A 576 31.03 4.43 -2.04
CA GLN A 576 31.00 3.60 -0.83
C GLN A 576 29.60 3.43 -0.19
N PRO A 577 28.73 4.45 -0.14
CA PRO A 577 27.36 4.27 0.37
C PRO A 577 26.58 3.26 -0.47
N ALA A 578 26.63 3.38 -1.80
CA ALA A 578 25.95 2.48 -2.72
C ALA A 578 26.46 1.04 -2.62
N ALA A 579 27.79 0.85 -2.55
CA ALA A 579 28.39 -0.47 -2.45
C ALA A 579 28.05 -1.22 -1.14
N ARG A 580 27.64 -0.50 -0.08
CA ARG A 580 27.28 -1.08 1.23
C ARG A 580 25.79 -1.38 1.38
N ALA A 581 24.92 -0.86 0.51
CA ALA A 581 23.50 -1.10 0.57
C ALA A 581 23.19 -2.62 0.49
N GLY A 582 22.31 -3.12 1.36
CA GLY A 582 22.02 -4.56 1.47
C GLY A 582 21.59 -5.18 0.15
N ARG A 583 20.73 -4.51 -0.62
CA ARG A 583 20.31 -4.96 -1.96
C ARG A 583 21.49 -5.01 -2.93
N VAL A 584 22.39 -4.03 -2.93
CA VAL A 584 23.58 -4.03 -3.78
C VAL A 584 24.51 -5.18 -3.43
N ARG A 585 24.72 -5.44 -2.13
CA ARG A 585 25.51 -6.58 -1.64
C ARG A 585 24.90 -7.93 -2.05
N PHE A 586 23.57 -8.01 -2.07
CA PHE A 586 22.87 -9.19 -2.56
C PHE A 586 23.09 -9.41 -4.06
N LEU A 587 22.95 -8.34 -4.87
CA LEU A 587 23.22 -8.37 -6.31
C LEU A 587 24.69 -8.71 -6.61
N GLU A 588 25.63 -8.24 -5.78
CA GLU A 588 27.05 -8.63 -5.86
C GLU A 588 27.21 -10.13 -5.65
N ALA A 589 26.59 -10.69 -4.62
CA ALA A 589 26.66 -12.13 -4.34
C ALA A 589 26.06 -12.96 -5.49
N GLN A 590 24.92 -12.53 -6.07
CA GLN A 590 24.34 -13.17 -7.25
C GLN A 590 25.29 -13.10 -8.47
N ALA A 591 25.90 -11.95 -8.71
CA ALA A 591 26.84 -11.74 -9.82
C ALA A 591 28.11 -12.59 -9.65
N LEU A 592 28.66 -12.68 -8.43
CA LEU A 592 29.80 -13.54 -8.11
C LEU A 592 29.48 -15.02 -8.36
N ALA A 593 28.31 -15.49 -7.91
CA ALA A 593 27.89 -16.87 -8.14
C ALA A 593 27.81 -17.21 -9.64
N ARG A 594 27.21 -16.31 -10.44
CA ARG A 594 27.06 -16.49 -11.90
C ARG A 594 28.39 -16.31 -12.67
N SER A 595 29.36 -15.59 -12.09
CA SER A 595 30.69 -15.38 -12.69
C SER A 595 31.72 -16.44 -12.27
N GLY A 596 31.28 -17.60 -11.72
CA GLY A 596 32.17 -18.69 -11.32
C GLY A 596 32.95 -18.45 -10.03
N GLN A 597 32.50 -17.53 -9.17
CA GLN A 597 33.14 -17.20 -7.89
C GLN A 597 32.20 -17.53 -6.69
N PRO A 598 31.65 -18.77 -6.60
CA PRO A 598 30.64 -19.10 -5.58
C PRO A 598 31.16 -19.00 -4.15
N HIS A 599 32.45 -19.21 -3.91
CA HIS A 599 33.03 -19.06 -2.56
C HIS A 599 32.90 -17.63 -2.04
N ARG A 600 33.20 -16.63 -2.86
CA ARG A 600 33.06 -15.21 -2.48
C ARG A 600 31.59 -14.84 -2.25
N ALA A 601 30.67 -15.37 -3.06
CA ALA A 601 29.24 -15.19 -2.83
C ALA A 601 28.80 -15.81 -1.50
N ALA A 602 29.29 -17.03 -1.19
CA ALA A 602 29.03 -17.70 0.08
C ALA A 602 29.57 -16.91 1.28
N ASP A 603 30.73 -16.27 1.17
CA ASP A 603 31.29 -15.45 2.23
C ASP A 603 30.42 -14.22 2.54
N ILE A 604 29.84 -13.59 1.52
CA ILE A 604 28.87 -12.49 1.69
C ILE A 604 27.65 -12.98 2.48
N LEU A 605 27.07 -14.12 2.11
CA LEU A 605 25.90 -14.66 2.80
C LEU A 605 26.22 -15.12 4.22
N ARG A 606 27.35 -15.80 4.45
CA ARG A 606 27.80 -16.24 5.79
C ARG A 606 28.09 -15.06 6.71
N GLY A 607 28.42 -13.90 6.16
CA GLY A 607 28.61 -12.66 6.90
C GLY A 607 27.31 -12.07 7.48
N GLY A 608 26.16 -12.69 7.23
CA GLY A 608 24.86 -12.22 7.76
C GLY A 608 24.28 -11.07 6.93
N LEU A 609 24.16 -11.26 5.62
CA LEU A 609 23.59 -10.28 4.71
C LEU A 609 22.13 -9.94 5.09
N GLU A 610 21.84 -8.68 5.33
CA GLU A 610 20.50 -8.14 5.50
C GLU A 610 20.09 -7.36 4.26
N VAL A 611 18.89 -7.65 3.74
CA VAL A 611 18.28 -6.98 2.57
C VAL A 611 16.95 -6.38 3.01
N PRO A 612 16.90 -5.10 3.41
CA PRO A 612 15.72 -4.50 4.02
C PRO A 612 14.49 -4.50 3.11
N ASP A 613 14.70 -4.35 1.80
CA ASP A 613 13.69 -4.23 0.77
C ASP A 613 13.31 -5.55 0.09
N LEU A 614 13.48 -6.70 0.78
CA LEU A 614 12.96 -7.98 0.30
C LEU A 614 11.46 -7.85 0.04
N ARG A 615 11.06 -8.27 -1.18
CA ARG A 615 9.65 -8.23 -1.56
C ARG A 615 8.91 -9.43 -0.97
N GLU A 616 7.64 -9.22 -0.62
CA GLU A 616 6.74 -10.29 -0.22
C GLU A 616 6.77 -11.45 -1.24
N GLY A 617 6.96 -12.68 -0.74
CA GLY A 617 7.09 -13.88 -1.57
C GLY A 617 8.45 -14.07 -2.25
N GLU A 618 9.44 -13.18 -2.05
CA GLU A 618 10.79 -13.33 -2.62
C GLU A 618 11.58 -14.38 -1.85
N ASP A 619 11.97 -15.47 -2.52
CA ASP A 619 12.78 -16.57 -1.96
C ASP A 619 14.25 -16.54 -2.41
N SER A 620 14.66 -15.45 -3.05
CA SER A 620 15.96 -15.30 -3.73
C SER A 620 17.18 -15.49 -2.82
N LEU A 621 17.08 -15.16 -1.52
CA LEU A 621 18.15 -15.41 -0.54
C LEU A 621 18.35 -16.90 -0.28
N ALA A 622 17.26 -17.65 -0.07
CA ALA A 622 17.29 -19.10 0.14
C ALA A 622 17.80 -19.82 -1.12
N ALA A 623 17.35 -19.40 -2.30
CA ALA A 623 17.79 -19.94 -3.58
C ALA A 623 19.30 -19.71 -3.80
N LEU A 624 19.79 -18.49 -3.54
CA LEU A 624 21.21 -18.20 -3.66
C LEU A 624 22.05 -19.00 -2.66
N TRP A 625 21.59 -19.12 -1.39
CA TRP A 625 22.28 -19.97 -0.41
C TRP A 625 22.40 -21.40 -0.88
N THR A 626 21.33 -22.00 -1.36
CA THR A 626 21.33 -23.39 -1.89
C THR A 626 22.33 -23.54 -3.04
N GLN A 627 22.44 -22.54 -3.91
CA GLN A 627 23.37 -22.56 -5.03
C GLN A 627 24.84 -22.50 -4.61
N VAL A 628 25.19 -21.63 -3.63
CA VAL A 628 26.60 -21.34 -3.30
C VAL A 628 27.10 -22.06 -2.06
N CYS A 629 26.21 -22.66 -1.25
CA CYS A 629 26.49 -23.46 -0.06
C CYS A 629 25.84 -24.84 -0.16
N PRO A 630 26.11 -25.66 -1.20
CA PRO A 630 25.41 -26.92 -1.43
C PRO A 630 25.60 -27.86 -0.26
N GLY A 631 24.54 -28.58 0.12
CA GLY A 631 24.56 -29.55 1.21
C GLY A 631 24.55 -28.95 2.63
N THR A 632 24.46 -27.64 2.76
CA THR A 632 24.27 -26.95 4.05
C THR A 632 22.82 -26.52 4.24
N GLU A 633 22.35 -26.57 5.49
CA GLU A 633 21.01 -26.10 5.82
C GLU A 633 20.88 -24.58 5.58
N ILE A 634 19.74 -24.16 5.02
CA ILE A 634 19.43 -22.73 4.82
C ILE A 634 19.24 -22.10 6.20
N PRO A 635 19.98 -21.04 6.55
CA PRO A 635 19.79 -20.32 7.81
C PRO A 635 18.37 -19.80 7.96
N GLY A 636 17.81 -19.86 9.17
CA GLY A 636 16.43 -19.45 9.43
C GLY A 636 16.13 -18.00 8.99
N HIS A 637 17.12 -17.10 9.13
CA HIS A 637 16.97 -15.70 8.71
C HIS A 637 16.92 -15.48 7.19
N TYR A 638 17.15 -16.52 6.36
CA TYR A 638 16.99 -16.47 4.90
C TYR A 638 15.76 -17.24 4.39
N ARG A 639 14.94 -17.81 5.26
CA ARG A 639 13.76 -18.61 4.89
C ARG A 639 12.53 -17.74 4.78
N PHE A 640 12.36 -17.07 3.63
CA PHE A 640 11.21 -16.21 3.33
C PHE A 640 10.18 -16.86 2.40
N THR A 641 10.36 -18.12 2.02
CA THR A 641 9.45 -18.84 1.11
C THR A 641 8.07 -18.98 1.72
N MET A 642 7.03 -18.50 1.02
CA MET A 642 5.62 -18.50 1.48
C MET A 642 4.81 -19.70 0.96
N THR A 643 5.44 -20.58 0.19
CA THR A 643 4.84 -21.80 -0.41
C THR A 643 5.20 -23.06 0.34
#